data_4863bec59ceae4851cb4c487aff924db
#
_entry.id   4863bec59ceae4851cb4c487aff924db
#
_cell.length_a   1.000
_cell.length_b   1.000
_cell.length_c   1.000
_cell.angle_alpha   90.00
_cell.angle_beta   90.00
_cell.angle_gamma   90.00
#
_symmetry.space_group_name_H-M   'P 1'
#
loop_
_entity.id
_entity.type
_entity.pdbx_description
1 polymer ?
#
loop_
_entity_poly.entity_id
_entity_poly.type
_entity_poly.pdbx_seq_one_letter_code
_entity_poly.pdbx_strand_id
1 'polypeptide(L)'
;MVPETNMDKIVKSHNILFVCIDSLRFDVASEEEANGGTPVLNRYGRWRKCSAPGNFTYPSHQAMFAGFLPVDCEINEMKKRETLFFSEDIGMGRKAPEGAFLFSRPTWIEELADIGYETYCIGGLSFFDKRTALGKVLPSVFQHSYWNPSFSCKVKDSAKNQVDFALKKISEYSISKGNTDSRIMMYINISALHYPNYFYANCNANCNTDCIANCGERDSKESHRMALRYVDSQLSRLFDGFADIGDTFVICCSDHGTCYGEDGVWYHGINHPIVNTVPYKHFIIEKNKKDKNNMPESTDIKNIPGDKTGHNGNIEEPYIQYMYSYPHKTAYRTLSGINLADRLNVLKGQANSLYFHIPFCQYKCGYCNLFSVAGAENKLSFMEEYVYTMERQAEQIAGVLPEGVSFNSMSLGGGTPLLLPLHVLRHVFVIAEKYFSIKYGTIPVNIETSPNQTDKARLDMLKENNVTRISIGVQSFNKIELRTLHRFHSPERAVKALELIRETGFPCLNIDIIYGIPGQTENTLLKSLKQALLFKPEEMFVYPLYVKSGTYLGQRGIKPSPDTMELYKCARDFLLSNGYIQQSMRRFVLKKYMPPQENNASLCGLGNTISIGCGGRSYIGNLHFCTPYTLGNAECIKQLNNYIKQEDFLEIKHGFILSEDEEKRRYAVKHILFGKGILKEDYTKHFNSRAEEDFPFIKEWCKKGYSCIGNEFISLTEEGTALSDYLGAFFISGEVKSKMEEWGQCH
;
A
#
# COMPACT_ATOMS: atom_id res chain seq x y z
N MET A 1 -9.42 13.37 31.96
CA MET A 1 -9.40 12.84 30.57
C MET A 1 -7.95 12.80 30.13
N VAL A 2 -7.40 11.63 29.79
CA VAL A 2 -6.08 11.56 29.15
C VAL A 2 -6.26 12.19 27.78
N PRO A 3 -5.40 13.12 27.32
CA PRO A 3 -5.53 13.70 25.99
C PRO A 3 -5.50 12.59 24.95
N GLU A 4 -6.34 12.72 23.94
CA GLU A 4 -6.44 11.79 22.84
C GLU A 4 -5.07 11.68 22.13
N THR A 5 -4.45 10.51 22.17
CA THR A 5 -3.10 10.32 21.62
C THR A 5 -3.19 10.25 20.10
N ASN A 6 -2.62 11.25 19.43
CA ASN A 6 -2.57 11.26 17.97
C ASN A 6 -1.46 10.33 17.48
N MET A 7 -1.82 9.12 17.05
CA MET A 7 -0.87 8.10 16.57
C MET A 7 -0.13 8.53 15.30
N ASP A 8 -0.71 9.36 14.44
CA ASP A 8 -0.02 9.89 13.24
C ASP A 8 1.17 10.80 13.60
N LYS A 9 1.09 11.48 14.76
CA LYS A 9 2.23 12.23 15.29
C LYS A 9 3.26 11.31 15.91
N ILE A 10 2.81 10.33 16.71
CA ILE A 10 3.70 9.37 17.39
C ILE A 10 4.58 8.64 16.40
N VAL A 11 4.00 8.01 15.38
CA VAL A 11 4.76 7.23 14.39
C VAL A 11 5.69 8.08 13.49
N LYS A 12 5.60 9.41 13.56
CA LYS A 12 6.50 10.32 12.81
C LYS A 12 7.68 10.82 13.62
N SER A 13 7.64 10.71 14.95
CA SER A 13 8.59 11.41 15.81
C SER A 13 9.12 10.61 17.00
N HIS A 14 8.44 9.55 17.44
CA HIS A 14 8.80 8.81 18.66
C HIS A 14 9.35 7.43 18.36
N ASN A 15 10.23 6.93 19.20
CA ASN A 15 10.48 5.49 19.32
C ASN A 15 9.22 4.81 19.87
N ILE A 16 9.09 3.51 19.71
CA ILE A 16 7.99 2.72 20.26
C ILE A 16 8.55 1.60 21.11
N LEU A 17 8.12 1.53 22.35
CA LEU A 17 8.41 0.43 23.25
C LEU A 17 7.12 -0.30 23.61
N PHE A 18 7.01 -1.57 23.25
CA PHE A 18 5.87 -2.41 23.60
C PHE A 18 6.30 -3.47 24.61
N VAL A 19 5.90 -3.30 25.87
CA VAL A 19 6.15 -4.22 26.98
C VAL A 19 4.90 -5.05 27.22
N CYS A 20 4.96 -6.35 26.91
CA CYS A 20 3.96 -7.32 27.31
C CYS A 20 4.45 -8.07 28.54
N ILE A 21 3.77 -7.87 29.68
CA ILE A 21 4.06 -8.61 30.91
C ILE A 21 3.18 -9.85 30.91
N ASP A 22 3.78 -10.97 30.52
CA ASP A 22 3.08 -12.23 30.31
C ASP A 22 2.32 -12.69 31.55
N SER A 23 1.08 -13.13 31.36
CA SER A 23 0.17 -13.66 32.41
C SER A 23 -0.23 -12.65 33.48
N LEU A 24 0.03 -11.33 33.36
CA LEU A 24 -0.26 -10.36 34.41
C LEU A 24 -1.79 -10.17 34.58
N ARG A 25 -2.27 -10.43 35.79
CA ARG A 25 -3.66 -10.25 36.25
C ARG A 25 -3.98 -8.77 36.46
N PHE A 26 -5.18 -8.36 36.04
CA PHE A 26 -5.66 -7.00 36.25
C PHE A 26 -5.86 -6.66 37.73
N ASP A 27 -6.44 -7.59 38.54
CA ASP A 27 -6.65 -7.38 39.96
C ASP A 27 -5.33 -7.18 40.72
N VAL A 28 -4.32 -7.98 40.43
CA VAL A 28 -2.98 -7.84 41.05
C VAL A 28 -2.33 -6.51 40.63
N ALA A 29 -2.38 -6.15 39.34
CA ALA A 29 -1.83 -4.88 38.88
C ALA A 29 -2.48 -3.67 39.55
N SER A 30 -3.79 -3.70 39.72
CA SER A 30 -4.57 -2.62 40.37
C SER A 30 -4.32 -2.55 41.89
N GLU A 31 -4.22 -3.71 42.56
CA GLU A 31 -3.89 -3.78 43.99
C GLU A 31 -2.49 -3.22 44.26
N GLU A 32 -1.48 -3.61 43.44
CA GLU A 32 -0.11 -3.13 43.57
C GLU A 32 0.02 -1.67 43.22
N GLU A 33 -0.72 -1.15 42.26
CA GLU A 33 -0.80 0.29 41.96
C GLU A 33 -1.34 1.06 43.16
N ALA A 34 -2.45 0.60 43.77
CA ALA A 34 -3.07 1.24 44.91
C ALA A 34 -2.19 1.22 46.18
N ASN A 35 -1.42 0.15 46.37
CA ASN A 35 -0.55 -0.06 47.51
C ASN A 35 0.88 0.49 47.32
N GLY A 36 1.16 1.12 46.20
CA GLY A 36 2.50 1.67 45.90
C GLY A 36 3.57 0.60 45.62
N GLY A 37 3.17 -0.65 45.34
CA GLY A 37 4.07 -1.77 45.09
C GLY A 37 4.78 -1.72 43.75
N THR A 38 4.32 -0.87 42.78
CA THR A 38 4.90 -0.68 41.45
C THR A 38 5.26 0.79 41.22
N PRO A 39 6.25 1.37 41.99
CA PRO A 39 6.55 2.78 41.95
C PRO A 39 6.99 3.34 40.59
N VAL A 40 7.57 2.52 39.72
CA VAL A 40 7.99 2.94 38.39
C VAL A 40 6.79 3.08 37.47
N LEU A 41 5.93 2.06 37.37
CA LEU A 41 4.72 2.09 36.55
C LEU A 41 3.68 3.09 37.06
N ASN A 42 3.63 3.34 38.38
CA ASN A 42 2.69 4.29 38.98
C ASN A 42 2.94 5.75 38.54
N ARG A 43 4.14 6.10 38.09
CA ARG A 43 4.46 7.44 37.55
C ARG A 43 3.68 7.74 36.24
N TYR A 44 3.23 6.72 35.54
CA TYR A 44 2.65 6.82 34.22
C TYR A 44 1.13 6.58 34.17
N GLY A 45 0.43 6.95 35.23
CA GLY A 45 -1.03 6.87 35.33
C GLY A 45 -1.56 5.49 35.71
N ARG A 46 -2.89 5.37 35.76
CA ARG A 46 -3.58 4.16 36.24
C ARG A 46 -3.73 3.10 35.17
N TRP A 47 -3.75 1.84 35.62
CA TRP A 47 -4.12 0.72 34.76
C TRP A 47 -5.58 0.81 34.31
N ARG A 48 -5.78 0.56 33.01
CA ARG A 48 -7.13 0.38 32.44
C ARG A 48 -7.44 -1.10 32.38
N LYS A 49 -8.69 -1.42 32.69
CA LYS A 49 -9.21 -2.78 32.57
C LYS A 49 -9.54 -3.07 31.11
N CYS A 50 -8.93 -4.08 30.52
CA CYS A 50 -9.15 -4.50 29.13
C CYS A 50 -9.49 -5.98 29.04
N SER A 51 -10.16 -6.39 27.98
CA SER A 51 -10.36 -7.81 27.65
C SER A 51 -9.12 -8.33 26.95
N ALA A 52 -8.63 -9.50 27.36
CA ALA A 52 -7.55 -10.20 26.67
C ALA A 52 -7.99 -10.61 25.26
N PRO A 53 -7.10 -10.54 24.25
CA PRO A 53 -7.41 -11.01 22.91
C PRO A 53 -7.60 -12.53 22.83
N GLY A 54 -6.90 -13.29 23.66
CA GLY A 54 -6.99 -14.74 23.81
C GLY A 54 -6.79 -15.15 25.27
N ASN A 55 -6.88 -16.44 25.58
CA ASN A 55 -6.71 -16.98 26.93
C ASN A 55 -5.33 -17.62 27.19
N PHE A 56 -4.41 -17.51 26.24
CA PHE A 56 -3.00 -17.88 26.34
C PHE A 56 -2.14 -17.11 25.33
N THR A 57 -0.84 -17.23 25.46
CA THR A 57 0.15 -16.37 24.78
C THR A 57 0.01 -16.34 23.26
N TYR A 58 -0.14 -17.49 22.58
CA TYR A 58 -0.05 -17.53 21.12
C TYR A 58 -1.19 -16.79 20.40
N PRO A 59 -2.48 -17.06 20.65
CA PRO A 59 -3.58 -16.36 20.00
C PRO A 59 -3.62 -14.87 20.40
N SER A 60 -3.31 -14.55 21.66
CA SER A 60 -3.25 -13.15 22.10
C SER A 60 -2.22 -12.34 21.31
N HIS A 61 -1.05 -12.89 21.09
CA HIS A 61 0.02 -12.22 20.34
C HIS A 61 -0.28 -12.11 18.84
N GLN A 62 -0.91 -13.14 18.24
CA GLN A 62 -1.37 -13.01 16.85
C GLN A 62 -2.33 -11.83 16.69
N ALA A 63 -3.32 -11.69 17.57
CA ALA A 63 -4.27 -10.59 17.54
C ALA A 63 -3.59 -9.24 17.83
N MET A 64 -2.70 -9.16 18.83
CA MET A 64 -1.96 -7.95 19.15
C MET A 64 -1.04 -7.50 18.00
N PHE A 65 -0.35 -8.43 17.32
CA PHE A 65 0.54 -8.11 16.20
C PHE A 65 -0.21 -7.82 14.90
N ALA A 66 -1.37 -8.44 14.70
CA ALA A 66 -2.27 -8.09 13.62
C ALA A 66 -2.94 -6.72 13.83
N GLY A 67 -3.09 -6.27 15.09
CA GLY A 67 -3.90 -5.10 15.45
C GLY A 67 -5.39 -5.30 15.18
N PHE A 68 -5.86 -6.55 15.19
CA PHE A 68 -7.18 -6.93 14.73
C PHE A 68 -7.68 -8.17 15.47
N LEU A 69 -8.99 -8.21 15.74
CA LEU A 69 -9.71 -9.40 16.19
C LEU A 69 -10.69 -9.85 15.10
N PRO A 70 -10.80 -11.16 14.79
CA PRO A 70 -11.66 -11.68 13.72
C PRO A 70 -13.15 -11.70 14.05
N VAL A 71 -13.55 -11.09 15.15
CA VAL A 71 -14.92 -11.06 15.67
C VAL A 71 -15.28 -9.67 16.18
N ASP A 72 -16.58 -9.36 16.23
CA ASP A 72 -17.09 -8.14 16.85
C ASP A 72 -16.70 -8.06 18.33
N CYS A 73 -16.35 -6.86 18.79
CA CYS A 73 -15.94 -6.62 20.18
C CYS A 73 -17.02 -6.95 21.22
N GLU A 74 -18.27 -7.06 20.82
CA GLU A 74 -19.41 -7.47 21.65
C GLU A 74 -19.48 -8.99 21.87
N ILE A 75 -18.77 -9.79 21.08
CA ILE A 75 -18.77 -11.25 21.21
C ILE A 75 -17.78 -11.68 22.28
N ASN A 76 -18.30 -12.06 23.45
CA ASN A 76 -17.52 -12.56 24.60
C ASN A 76 -17.11 -14.05 24.50
N GLU A 77 -17.33 -14.68 23.36
CA GLU A 77 -16.94 -16.09 23.15
C GLU A 77 -15.44 -16.18 22.80
N MET A 78 -14.62 -16.56 23.78
CA MET A 78 -13.17 -16.62 23.63
C MET A 78 -12.73 -17.50 22.45
N LYS A 79 -13.38 -18.64 22.21
CA LYS A 79 -13.07 -19.52 21.07
C LYS A 79 -13.18 -18.84 19.72
N LYS A 80 -14.07 -17.86 19.56
CA LYS A 80 -14.20 -17.09 18.32
C LYS A 80 -13.10 -16.04 18.17
N ARG A 81 -12.56 -15.51 19.27
CA ARG A 81 -11.43 -14.57 19.26
C ARG A 81 -10.13 -15.25 18.87
N GLU A 82 -9.97 -16.52 19.20
CA GLU A 82 -8.76 -17.32 18.98
C GLU A 82 -8.70 -17.97 17.58
N THR A 83 -9.51 -17.52 16.64
CA THR A 83 -9.56 -18.06 15.27
C THR A 83 -8.64 -17.36 14.29
N LEU A 84 -7.83 -16.37 14.72
CA LEU A 84 -6.87 -15.66 13.88
C LEU A 84 -5.53 -16.39 13.85
N PHE A 85 -5.04 -16.67 12.64
CA PHE A 85 -3.75 -17.34 12.42
C PHE A 85 -2.92 -16.60 11.37
N PHE A 86 -1.60 -16.58 11.55
CA PHE A 86 -0.64 -16.03 10.58
C PHE A 86 -0.19 -17.05 9.52
N SER A 87 -0.51 -18.32 9.70
CA SER A 87 -0.15 -19.41 8.79
C SER A 87 -1.18 -20.53 8.86
N GLU A 88 -1.44 -21.19 7.73
CA GLU A 88 -2.20 -22.46 7.72
C GLU A 88 -1.51 -23.56 8.51
N ASP A 89 -0.18 -23.61 8.47
CA ASP A 89 0.62 -24.56 9.23
C ASP A 89 0.89 -24.01 10.62
N ILE A 90 0.21 -24.57 11.61
CA ILE A 90 0.38 -24.22 13.02
C ILE A 90 1.43 -25.08 13.73
N GLY A 91 2.19 -25.85 12.97
CA GLY A 91 3.28 -26.71 13.48
C GLY A 91 2.81 -28.11 13.89
N MET A 92 3.76 -29.04 14.02
CA MET A 92 3.54 -30.47 14.36
C MET A 92 2.59 -31.20 13.37
N GLY A 93 2.57 -30.79 12.10
CA GLY A 93 1.67 -31.37 11.10
C GLY A 93 0.18 -31.00 11.27
N ARG A 94 -0.11 -30.01 12.10
CA ARG A 94 -1.48 -29.51 12.32
C ARG A 94 -1.73 -28.31 11.43
N LYS A 95 -2.91 -28.26 10.83
CA LYS A 95 -3.42 -27.09 10.10
C LYS A 95 -4.33 -26.26 10.99
N ALA A 96 -4.42 -24.97 10.63
CA ALA A 96 -5.44 -24.10 11.21
C ALA A 96 -6.82 -24.73 11.05
N PRO A 97 -7.70 -24.66 12.06
CA PRO A 97 -9.01 -25.29 12.01
C PRO A 97 -9.86 -24.73 10.87
N GLU A 98 -10.81 -25.52 10.38
CA GLU A 98 -11.77 -25.07 9.38
C GLU A 98 -12.56 -23.85 9.91
N GLY A 99 -12.67 -22.80 9.08
CA GLY A 99 -13.26 -21.52 9.50
C GLY A 99 -12.28 -20.57 10.22
N ALA A 100 -10.98 -20.92 10.33
CA ALA A 100 -9.98 -20.02 10.86
C ALA A 100 -9.76 -18.81 9.94
N PHE A 101 -9.57 -17.63 10.54
CA PHE A 101 -9.19 -16.41 9.82
C PHE A 101 -7.68 -16.40 9.61
N LEU A 102 -7.25 -16.56 8.37
CA LEU A 102 -5.84 -16.44 8.00
C LEU A 102 -5.48 -14.97 7.74
N PHE A 103 -4.66 -14.40 8.60
CA PHE A 103 -4.20 -13.03 8.49
C PHE A 103 -3.06 -12.94 7.47
N SER A 104 -3.39 -12.50 6.26
CA SER A 104 -2.47 -12.40 5.11
C SER A 104 -1.91 -11.00 4.86
N ARG A 105 -2.21 -10.04 5.75
CA ARG A 105 -1.72 -8.66 5.66
C ARG A 105 -0.42 -8.50 6.46
N PRO A 106 0.39 -7.46 6.19
CA PRO A 106 1.44 -7.09 7.11
C PRO A 106 0.85 -6.74 8.48
N THR A 107 1.55 -7.15 9.51
CA THR A 107 1.26 -6.67 10.86
C THR A 107 1.63 -5.20 10.98
N TRP A 108 1.06 -4.47 11.93
CA TRP A 108 1.45 -3.08 12.19
C TRP A 108 2.95 -2.95 12.55
N ILE A 109 3.58 -4.03 13.01
CA ILE A 109 5.02 -4.09 13.29
C ILE A 109 5.82 -4.09 12.00
N GLU A 110 5.43 -4.90 11.02
CA GLU A 110 6.03 -4.90 9.69
C GLU A 110 5.78 -3.55 8.98
N GLU A 111 4.61 -2.95 9.17
CA GLU A 111 4.33 -1.60 8.68
C GLU A 111 5.22 -0.52 9.33
N LEU A 112 5.54 -0.65 10.62
CA LEU A 112 6.51 0.23 11.26
C LEU A 112 7.92 0.04 10.71
N ALA A 113 8.33 -1.20 10.44
CA ALA A 113 9.61 -1.48 9.78
C ALA A 113 9.68 -0.83 8.40
N ASP A 114 8.59 -0.89 7.64
CA ASP A 114 8.48 -0.30 6.33
C ASP A 114 8.56 1.25 6.33
N ILE A 115 8.23 1.90 7.46
CA ILE A 115 8.38 3.36 7.61
C ILE A 115 9.70 3.79 8.27
N GLY A 116 10.67 2.87 8.33
CA GLY A 116 12.01 3.18 8.79
C GLY A 116 12.26 2.98 10.28
N TYR A 117 11.39 2.24 10.98
CA TYR A 117 11.73 1.73 12.30
C TYR A 117 12.62 0.50 12.17
N GLU A 118 13.64 0.40 13.00
CA GLU A 118 14.27 -0.87 13.26
C GLU A 118 13.45 -1.63 14.31
N THR A 119 12.91 -2.80 13.93
CA THR A 119 11.99 -3.56 14.77
C THR A 119 12.68 -4.72 15.47
N TYR A 120 12.55 -4.74 16.80
CA TYR A 120 13.19 -5.70 17.68
C TYR A 120 12.16 -6.49 18.48
N CYS A 121 12.34 -7.82 18.57
CA CYS A 121 11.59 -8.70 19.46
C CYS A 121 12.55 -9.37 20.47
N ILE A 122 12.24 -9.27 21.76
CA ILE A 122 12.91 -9.99 22.83
C ILE A 122 11.88 -10.90 23.51
N GLY A 123 11.84 -12.16 23.11
CA GLY A 123 10.88 -13.14 23.60
C GLY A 123 11.30 -13.81 24.90
N GLY A 124 10.32 -14.06 25.80
CA GLY A 124 10.53 -14.77 27.06
C GLY A 124 10.11 -16.23 27.04
N LEU A 125 9.15 -16.60 26.20
CA LEU A 125 8.56 -17.94 26.16
C LEU A 125 8.96 -18.73 24.91
N SER A 126 8.59 -20.04 24.90
CA SER A 126 8.89 -20.95 23.79
C SER A 126 8.23 -20.55 22.46
N PHE A 127 7.17 -19.76 22.47
CA PHE A 127 6.56 -19.17 21.27
C PHE A 127 7.47 -18.19 20.53
N PHE A 128 8.62 -17.83 21.13
CA PHE A 128 9.61 -16.93 20.53
C PHE A 128 10.99 -17.60 20.34
N ASP A 129 11.15 -18.87 20.67
CA ASP A 129 12.46 -19.54 20.75
C ASP A 129 13.05 -19.98 19.39
N LYS A 130 12.27 -19.90 18.32
CA LYS A 130 12.64 -20.27 16.94
C LYS A 130 13.06 -21.73 16.73
N ARG A 131 12.97 -22.58 17.74
CA ARG A 131 13.38 -24.00 17.67
C ARG A 131 12.31 -24.88 17.03
N THR A 132 11.04 -24.46 17.11
CA THR A 132 9.89 -25.16 16.54
C THR A 132 9.24 -24.32 15.42
N ALA A 133 8.42 -24.94 14.57
CA ALA A 133 7.65 -24.22 13.56
C ALA A 133 6.78 -23.13 14.22
N LEU A 134 6.10 -23.47 15.31
CA LEU A 134 5.26 -22.54 16.06
C LEU A 134 6.08 -21.41 16.72
N GLY A 135 7.26 -21.72 17.26
CA GLY A 135 8.17 -20.74 17.87
C GLY A 135 8.83 -19.79 16.89
N LYS A 136 8.70 -20.02 15.58
CA LYS A 136 9.18 -19.13 14.51
C LYS A 136 8.14 -18.11 14.06
N VAL A 137 6.84 -18.35 14.29
CA VAL A 137 5.75 -17.54 13.72
C VAL A 137 5.73 -16.11 14.30
N LEU A 138 5.64 -15.97 15.62
CA LEU A 138 5.60 -14.64 16.25
C LEU A 138 6.88 -13.81 16.03
N PRO A 139 8.09 -14.39 16.13
CA PRO A 139 9.31 -13.65 15.86
C PRO A 139 9.50 -13.22 14.39
N SER A 140 8.83 -13.87 13.44
CA SER A 140 9.05 -13.60 12.01
C SER A 140 8.52 -12.25 11.52
N VAL A 141 7.67 -11.58 12.29
CA VAL A 141 7.15 -10.25 11.95
C VAL A 141 8.11 -9.11 12.31
N PHE A 142 9.24 -9.42 12.95
CA PHE A 142 10.27 -8.45 13.34
C PHE A 142 11.54 -8.62 12.48
N GLN A 143 12.22 -7.52 12.18
CA GLN A 143 13.52 -7.56 11.50
C GLN A 143 14.59 -8.26 12.35
N HIS A 144 14.56 -7.97 13.66
CA HIS A 144 15.50 -8.55 14.64
C HIS A 144 14.73 -9.24 15.75
N SER A 145 14.96 -10.52 15.96
CA SER A 145 14.28 -11.27 17.00
C SER A 145 15.23 -12.18 17.77
N TYR A 146 15.12 -12.14 19.11
CA TYR A 146 16.04 -12.76 20.03
C TYR A 146 15.30 -13.57 21.10
N TRP A 147 15.84 -14.72 21.40
CA TRP A 147 15.48 -15.56 22.52
C TRP A 147 16.73 -16.20 23.09
N ASN A 148 16.77 -16.36 24.41
CA ASN A 148 17.85 -17.03 25.12
C ASN A 148 17.26 -17.85 26.27
N PRO A 149 17.80 -19.03 26.64
CA PRO A 149 17.34 -19.78 27.79
C PRO A 149 17.25 -18.97 29.08
N SER A 150 18.13 -17.97 29.27
CA SER A 150 18.12 -17.08 30.43
C SER A 150 16.91 -16.09 30.45
N PHE A 151 16.16 -15.98 29.37
CA PHE A 151 14.93 -15.16 29.27
C PHE A 151 13.68 -15.96 29.69
N SER A 152 13.79 -17.28 29.86
CA SER A 152 12.68 -18.15 30.17
C SER A 152 12.11 -17.90 31.57
N CYS A 153 10.78 -18.04 31.71
CA CYS A 153 10.07 -17.99 33.00
C CYS A 153 10.65 -18.96 34.07
N LYS A 154 11.41 -19.99 33.68
CA LYS A 154 12.10 -20.90 34.58
C LYS A 154 13.33 -20.30 35.26
N VAL A 155 13.72 -19.08 34.88
CA VAL A 155 14.90 -18.38 35.42
C VAL A 155 14.44 -17.20 36.24
N LYS A 156 14.81 -17.15 37.53
CA LYS A 156 14.41 -16.07 38.45
C LYS A 156 14.78 -14.67 37.93
N ASP A 157 15.97 -14.55 37.32
CA ASP A 157 16.44 -13.26 36.78
C ASP A 157 16.02 -13.01 35.32
N SER A 158 14.99 -13.68 34.80
CA SER A 158 14.59 -13.58 33.41
C SER A 158 14.30 -12.15 32.97
N ALA A 159 13.54 -11.36 33.75
CA ALA A 159 13.24 -9.97 33.43
C ALA A 159 14.49 -9.08 33.40
N LYS A 160 15.41 -9.27 34.38
CA LYS A 160 16.71 -8.58 34.38
C LYS A 160 17.50 -8.89 33.12
N ASN A 161 17.61 -10.17 32.76
CA ASN A 161 18.37 -10.64 31.60
C ASN A 161 17.78 -10.11 30.29
N GLN A 162 16.43 -10.03 30.17
CA GLN A 162 15.75 -9.44 29.03
C GLN A 162 16.00 -7.92 28.94
N VAL A 163 15.94 -7.20 30.07
CA VAL A 163 16.21 -5.76 30.12
C VAL A 163 17.68 -5.46 29.83
N ASP A 164 18.64 -6.20 30.39
CA ASP A 164 20.06 -6.06 30.09
C ASP A 164 20.36 -6.26 28.60
N PHE A 165 19.71 -7.25 27.99
CA PHE A 165 19.85 -7.49 26.56
C PHE A 165 19.20 -6.39 25.72
N ALA A 166 18.04 -5.87 26.13
CA ALA A 166 17.37 -4.73 25.48
C ALA A 166 18.27 -3.49 25.50
N LEU A 167 18.85 -3.14 26.67
CA LEU A 167 19.76 -2.01 26.81
C LEU A 167 21.00 -2.14 25.92
N LYS A 168 21.54 -3.36 25.80
CA LYS A 168 22.63 -3.64 24.86
C LYS A 168 22.20 -3.33 23.43
N LYS A 169 20.98 -3.75 23.00
CA LYS A 169 20.48 -3.49 21.65
C LYS A 169 20.19 -2.00 21.40
N ILE A 170 19.69 -1.28 22.38
CA ILE A 170 19.50 0.17 22.34
C ILE A 170 20.85 0.88 22.14
N SER A 171 21.90 0.44 22.86
CA SER A 171 23.26 0.99 22.70
C SER A 171 23.84 0.71 21.32
N GLU A 172 23.74 -0.54 20.83
CA GLU A 172 24.17 -0.93 19.48
C GLU A 172 23.44 -0.09 18.40
N TYR A 173 22.13 0.06 18.54
CA TYR A 173 21.31 0.92 17.66
C TYR A 173 21.76 2.37 17.70
N SER A 174 21.97 2.94 18.89
CA SER A 174 22.40 4.35 19.05
C SER A 174 23.75 4.63 18.39
N ILE A 175 24.67 3.64 18.40
CA ILE A 175 25.97 3.74 17.74
C ILE A 175 25.82 3.64 16.21
N SER A 176 25.00 2.71 15.72
CA SER A 176 24.80 2.49 14.29
C SER A 176 23.99 3.59 13.60
N LYS A 177 23.10 4.24 14.32
CA LYS A 177 22.18 5.26 13.81
C LYS A 177 22.91 6.49 13.23
N GLY A 178 24.03 6.93 13.84
CA GLY A 178 24.69 8.17 13.45
C GLY A 178 23.75 9.37 13.43
N ASN A 179 23.70 10.12 12.31
CA ASN A 179 22.80 11.26 12.10
C ASN A 179 21.52 10.91 11.31
N THR A 180 21.10 9.63 11.27
CA THR A 180 19.89 9.23 10.55
C THR A 180 18.63 9.47 11.39
N ASP A 181 17.49 9.74 10.72
CA ASP A 181 16.15 9.87 11.34
C ASP A 181 15.48 8.53 11.64
N SER A 182 16.24 7.41 11.65
CA SER A 182 15.70 6.09 11.97
C SER A 182 15.21 6.06 13.43
N ARG A 183 14.17 5.28 13.69
CA ARG A 183 13.55 5.07 15.00
C ARG A 183 13.55 3.59 15.33
N ILE A 184 13.50 3.28 16.62
CA ILE A 184 13.42 1.91 17.10
C ILE A 184 11.99 1.57 17.55
N MET A 185 11.49 0.41 17.13
CA MET A 185 10.34 -0.25 17.72
C MET A 185 10.82 -1.52 18.41
N MET A 186 10.66 -1.59 19.74
CA MET A 186 11.08 -2.75 20.51
C MET A 186 9.89 -3.39 21.22
N TYR A 187 9.68 -4.67 20.95
CA TYR A 187 8.72 -5.52 21.67
C TYR A 187 9.48 -6.41 22.65
N ILE A 188 8.99 -6.46 23.90
CA ILE A 188 9.54 -7.34 24.94
C ILE A 188 8.40 -8.14 25.57
N ASN A 189 8.48 -9.48 25.50
CA ASN A 189 7.59 -10.37 26.25
C ASN A 189 8.28 -10.74 27.57
N ILE A 190 7.94 -10.04 28.66
CA ILE A 190 8.48 -10.27 29.99
C ILE A 190 7.85 -11.53 30.58
N SER A 191 8.65 -12.56 30.76
CA SER A 191 8.17 -13.89 31.15
C SER A 191 8.11 -14.16 32.67
N ALA A 192 8.57 -13.25 33.48
CA ALA A 192 8.77 -13.47 34.93
C ALA A 192 7.49 -13.82 35.73
N LEU A 193 6.29 -13.42 35.26
CA LEU A 193 5.04 -13.71 35.92
C LEU A 193 4.39 -15.01 35.43
N HIS A 194 4.82 -15.54 34.28
CA HIS A 194 4.38 -16.86 33.81
C HIS A 194 4.84 -17.96 34.76
N TYR A 195 4.06 -19.02 34.88
CA TYR A 195 4.44 -20.17 35.71
C TYR A 195 5.70 -20.90 35.16
N PRO A 196 6.61 -21.35 36.05
CA PRO A 196 6.59 -21.24 37.51
C PRO A 196 7.10 -19.84 37.94
N ASN A 197 6.44 -19.26 38.97
CA ASN A 197 6.84 -18.00 39.56
C ASN A 197 6.95 -18.06 41.12
N TYR A 198 6.75 -19.25 41.72
CA TYR A 198 6.79 -19.48 43.18
C TYR A 198 8.07 -18.96 43.84
N PHE A 199 9.19 -18.93 43.13
CA PHE A 199 10.51 -18.51 43.65
C PHE A 199 10.57 -16.99 43.93
N TYR A 200 9.61 -16.20 43.50
CA TYR A 200 9.54 -14.76 43.86
C TYR A 200 8.95 -14.54 45.26
N ALA A 201 8.10 -15.41 45.79
CA ALA A 201 7.52 -15.30 47.12
C ALA A 201 8.59 -15.39 48.24
N ASN A 202 9.74 -15.98 47.99
CA ASN A 202 10.78 -16.24 48.94
C ASN A 202 11.89 -15.13 49.01
N CYS A 203 11.63 -13.94 48.51
CA CYS A 203 12.63 -12.87 48.37
C CYS A 203 12.50 -11.75 49.43
N ASN A 204 12.20 -12.05 50.70
CA ASN A 204 12.45 -11.10 51.77
C ASN A 204 13.91 -11.12 52.18
N ALA A 205 14.65 -10.03 51.96
CA ALA A 205 16.08 -9.86 52.27
C ALA A 205 16.42 -9.95 53.76
N ASN A 206 15.46 -10.30 54.65
CA ASN A 206 15.64 -10.39 56.12
C ASN A 206 15.06 -11.68 56.73
N CYS A 207 14.82 -12.74 55.93
CA CYS A 207 14.44 -14.02 56.51
C CYS A 207 15.66 -14.86 56.84
N ASN A 208 15.84 -15.13 58.14
CA ASN A 208 16.77 -16.12 58.67
C ASN A 208 16.47 -17.53 58.05
N THR A 209 17.48 -18.34 57.98
CA THR A 209 17.62 -19.65 57.30
C THR A 209 16.56 -20.70 57.63
N ASP A 210 15.61 -20.49 58.53
CA ASP A 210 14.65 -21.49 58.99
C ASP A 210 13.24 -21.39 58.30
N CYS A 211 13.00 -20.41 57.45
CA CYS A 211 11.74 -20.26 56.67
C CYS A 211 11.69 -21.09 55.38
N ILE A 212 12.79 -21.72 54.99
CA ILE A 212 12.90 -22.46 53.70
C ILE A 212 12.11 -23.78 53.71
N ALA A 213 11.74 -24.30 54.86
CA ALA A 213 11.11 -25.63 54.98
C ALA A 213 9.58 -25.65 54.81
N ASN A 214 8.90 -24.49 54.74
CA ASN A 214 7.43 -24.41 54.68
C ASN A 214 6.80 -23.53 53.58
N CYS A 215 7.59 -22.94 52.71
CA CYS A 215 7.06 -22.25 51.51
C CYS A 215 6.92 -23.28 50.40
N GLY A 216 5.69 -23.66 50.07
CA GLY A 216 5.40 -24.67 49.08
C GLY A 216 5.96 -24.31 47.71
N GLU A 217 6.48 -25.29 46.99
CA GLU A 217 6.93 -25.20 45.58
C GLU A 217 5.78 -24.92 44.60
N ARG A 218 4.80 -24.07 45.00
CA ARG A 218 3.59 -23.83 44.22
C ARG A 218 3.37 -22.34 43.99
N ASP A 219 3.04 -21.98 42.74
CA ASP A 219 2.67 -20.65 42.34
C ASP A 219 1.43 -20.16 43.10
N SER A 220 1.37 -18.85 43.38
CA SER A 220 0.29 -18.22 44.14
C SER A 220 0.08 -16.78 43.71
N LYS A 221 -1.05 -16.19 44.09
CA LYS A 221 -1.31 -14.74 43.89
C LYS A 221 -0.21 -13.90 44.53
N GLU A 222 0.38 -14.34 45.66
CA GLU A 222 1.47 -13.63 46.32
C GLU A 222 2.78 -13.72 45.55
N SER A 223 3.17 -14.90 45.04
CA SER A 223 4.37 -15.01 44.18
C SER A 223 4.23 -14.18 42.89
N HIS A 224 3.04 -14.12 42.33
CA HIS A 224 2.72 -13.28 41.16
C HIS A 224 2.86 -11.77 41.48
N ARG A 225 2.39 -11.33 42.66
CA ARG A 225 2.55 -9.96 43.15
C ARG A 225 4.04 -9.59 43.31
N MET A 226 4.80 -10.47 43.93
CA MET A 226 6.25 -10.24 44.12
C MET A 226 7.02 -10.25 42.80
N ALA A 227 6.63 -11.10 41.87
CA ALA A 227 7.18 -11.07 40.50
C ALA A 227 6.89 -9.74 39.79
N LEU A 228 5.69 -9.17 39.94
CA LEU A 228 5.34 -7.88 39.38
C LEU A 228 6.20 -6.73 39.96
N ARG A 229 6.41 -6.71 41.27
CA ARG A 229 7.31 -5.72 41.94
C ARG A 229 8.74 -5.84 41.41
N TYR A 230 9.23 -7.08 41.22
CA TYR A 230 10.53 -7.31 40.62
C TYR A 230 10.61 -6.78 39.18
N VAL A 231 9.61 -7.07 38.34
CA VAL A 231 9.54 -6.54 36.96
C VAL A 231 9.53 -5.02 36.97
N ASP A 232 8.71 -4.38 37.81
CA ASP A 232 8.63 -2.91 37.93
C ASP A 232 10.02 -2.29 38.20
N SER A 233 10.81 -2.91 39.09
CA SER A 233 12.17 -2.46 39.39
C SER A 233 13.12 -2.53 38.18
N GLN A 234 12.94 -3.48 37.28
CA GLN A 234 13.76 -3.63 36.07
C GLN A 234 13.33 -2.67 34.97
N LEU A 235 12.04 -2.32 34.88
CA LEU A 235 11.50 -1.41 33.87
C LEU A 235 12.05 0.00 34.00
N SER A 236 12.43 0.48 35.21
CA SER A 236 13.09 1.78 35.37
C SER A 236 14.30 1.91 34.44
N ARG A 237 15.19 0.93 34.46
CA ARG A 237 16.42 0.92 33.65
C ARG A 237 16.12 0.91 32.15
N LEU A 238 15.07 0.18 31.74
CA LEU A 238 14.65 0.12 30.34
C LEU A 238 14.11 1.47 29.87
N PHE A 239 13.28 2.13 30.72
CA PHE A 239 12.71 3.44 30.42
C PHE A 239 13.79 4.52 30.34
N ASP A 240 14.75 4.51 31.26
CA ASP A 240 15.91 5.41 31.24
C ASP A 240 16.73 5.24 29.94
N GLY A 241 16.97 3.98 29.52
CA GLY A 241 17.67 3.70 28.27
C GLY A 241 16.94 4.22 27.01
N PHE A 242 15.62 4.21 27.01
CA PHE A 242 14.83 4.80 25.93
C PHE A 242 14.83 6.33 26.01
N ALA A 243 14.76 6.94 27.21
CA ALA A 243 14.87 8.37 27.40
C ALA A 243 16.20 8.95 26.87
N ASP A 244 17.27 8.17 26.90
CA ASP A 244 18.57 8.61 26.39
C ASP A 244 18.64 8.71 24.86
N ILE A 245 17.83 7.94 24.13
CA ILE A 245 17.87 7.89 22.66
C ILE A 245 16.79 8.74 21.97
N GLY A 246 15.69 9.08 22.64
CA GLY A 246 14.64 9.91 22.06
C GLY A 246 13.30 9.81 22.78
N ASP A 247 12.36 10.69 22.40
CA ASP A 247 10.98 10.57 22.85
C ASP A 247 10.42 9.21 22.47
N THR A 248 9.75 8.55 23.41
CA THR A 248 9.33 7.15 23.25
C THR A 248 7.88 6.96 23.67
N PHE A 249 7.06 6.46 22.79
CA PHE A 249 5.70 6.00 23.09
C PHE A 249 5.76 4.57 23.63
N VAL A 250 5.27 4.40 24.85
CA VAL A 250 5.26 3.12 25.56
C VAL A 250 3.87 2.53 25.58
N ILE A 251 3.73 1.28 25.18
CA ILE A 251 2.56 0.43 25.41
C ILE A 251 2.99 -0.59 26.48
N CYS A 252 2.24 -0.68 27.56
CA CYS A 252 2.45 -1.67 28.61
C CYS A 252 1.14 -2.39 28.88
N CYS A 253 1.10 -3.70 28.67
CA CYS A 253 -0.10 -4.52 28.86
C CYS A 253 0.24 -5.97 29.24
N SER A 254 -0.78 -6.79 29.41
CA SER A 254 -0.65 -8.23 29.45
C SER A 254 -1.40 -8.87 28.30
N ASP A 255 -1.02 -10.08 27.95
CA ASP A 255 -1.64 -10.91 26.90
C ASP A 255 -2.82 -11.74 27.42
N HIS A 256 -2.77 -12.21 28.67
CA HIS A 256 -3.83 -12.90 29.42
C HIS A 256 -3.52 -12.87 30.91
N GLY A 257 -4.48 -13.23 31.75
CA GLY A 257 -4.27 -13.49 33.17
C GLY A 257 -3.99 -14.96 33.48
N THR A 258 -3.92 -15.30 34.76
CA THR A 258 -3.70 -16.68 35.22
C THR A 258 -4.44 -16.92 36.54
N CYS A 259 -5.02 -18.11 36.74
CA CYS A 259 -5.70 -18.51 37.96
C CYS A 259 -4.77 -19.27 38.91
N TYR A 260 -5.00 -19.17 40.20
CA TYR A 260 -4.26 -19.85 41.27
C TYR A 260 -5.18 -20.65 42.21
N GLY A 261 -6.24 -21.24 41.65
CA GLY A 261 -7.22 -22.06 42.36
C GLY A 261 -8.60 -21.42 42.49
N GLU A 262 -8.79 -20.19 41.95
CA GLU A 262 -10.10 -19.55 41.92
C GLU A 262 -11.11 -20.43 41.14
N ASP A 263 -12.28 -20.63 41.69
CA ASP A 263 -13.33 -21.50 41.17
C ASP A 263 -12.86 -22.94 40.85
N GLY A 264 -11.81 -23.39 41.53
CA GLY A 264 -11.17 -24.70 41.33
C GLY A 264 -10.29 -24.76 40.10
N VAL A 265 -9.99 -23.64 39.47
CA VAL A 265 -9.26 -23.51 38.22
C VAL A 265 -7.81 -23.08 38.46
N TRP A 266 -6.85 -23.64 37.71
CA TRP A 266 -5.44 -23.32 37.81
C TRP A 266 -4.89 -22.91 36.43
N TYR A 267 -4.01 -21.87 36.44
CA TYR A 267 -3.27 -21.36 35.29
C TYR A 267 -4.16 -20.66 34.26
N HIS A 268 -3.88 -20.82 32.98
CA HIS A 268 -4.52 -20.13 31.85
C HIS A 268 -4.83 -21.13 30.70
N GLY A 269 -5.29 -20.66 29.55
CA GLY A 269 -5.76 -21.51 28.45
C GLY A 269 -7.23 -21.92 28.63
N ILE A 270 -7.97 -21.18 29.45
CA ILE A 270 -9.36 -21.45 29.82
C ILE A 270 -10.18 -20.16 29.76
N ASN A 271 -11.47 -20.28 29.55
CA ASN A 271 -12.40 -19.14 29.57
C ASN A 271 -12.79 -18.81 31.02
N HIS A 272 -12.02 -17.95 31.66
CA HIS A 272 -12.26 -17.49 33.02
C HIS A 272 -12.09 -15.97 33.13
N PRO A 273 -12.94 -15.24 33.91
CA PRO A 273 -12.86 -13.77 34.01
C PRO A 273 -11.46 -13.24 34.39
N ILE A 274 -10.75 -13.92 35.28
CA ILE A 274 -9.40 -13.56 35.70
C ILE A 274 -8.40 -13.70 34.52
N VAL A 275 -8.54 -14.74 33.72
CA VAL A 275 -7.69 -14.97 32.55
C VAL A 275 -8.00 -13.99 31.42
N ASN A 276 -9.29 -13.69 31.24
CA ASN A 276 -9.77 -12.85 30.14
C ASN A 276 -9.68 -11.34 30.44
N THR A 277 -9.25 -10.94 31.64
CA THR A 277 -9.18 -9.55 32.05
C THR A 277 -7.73 -9.15 32.34
N VAL A 278 -7.22 -8.17 31.58
CA VAL A 278 -5.83 -7.76 31.62
C VAL A 278 -5.66 -6.27 31.86
N PRO A 279 -4.53 -5.83 32.46
CA PRO A 279 -4.18 -4.45 32.57
C PRO A 279 -3.60 -3.89 31.28
N TYR A 280 -3.89 -2.62 31.00
CA TYR A 280 -3.37 -1.86 29.88
C TYR A 280 -3.06 -0.43 30.30
N LYS A 281 -1.92 0.10 29.88
CA LYS A 281 -1.63 1.54 29.89
C LYS A 281 -0.70 1.92 28.77
N HIS A 282 -0.73 3.18 28.34
CA HIS A 282 0.24 3.77 27.44
C HIS A 282 0.62 5.17 27.91
N PHE A 283 1.82 5.61 27.57
CA PHE A 283 2.38 6.88 27.99
C PHE A 283 3.57 7.26 27.10
N ILE A 284 4.07 8.48 27.29
CA ILE A 284 5.28 8.97 26.61
C ILE A 284 6.39 9.13 27.64
N ILE A 285 7.58 8.67 27.28
CA ILE A 285 8.83 8.98 27.96
C ILE A 285 9.51 10.06 27.12
N GLU A 286 9.74 11.23 27.73
CA GLU A 286 10.43 12.33 27.06
C GLU A 286 11.95 12.07 27.03
N LYS A 287 12.60 12.54 25.98
CA LYS A 287 14.06 12.49 25.85
C LYS A 287 14.74 13.28 26.97
N ASN A 288 15.79 12.72 27.56
CA ASN A 288 16.66 13.41 28.51
C ASN A 288 17.28 14.65 27.86
N LYS A 289 16.96 15.86 28.38
CA LYS A 289 17.56 17.12 27.94
C LYS A 289 19.01 17.18 28.45
N LYS A 290 19.98 16.88 27.57
CA LYS A 290 21.39 17.24 27.85
C LYS A 290 21.54 18.74 27.64
N ASP A 291 21.99 19.47 28.65
CA ASP A 291 22.32 20.91 28.57
C ASP A 291 23.24 21.17 27.37
N LYS A 292 22.70 21.84 26.35
CA LYS A 292 23.49 22.44 25.28
C LYS A 292 23.69 23.91 25.60
N ASN A 293 24.79 24.23 26.28
CA ASN A 293 25.41 25.54 26.15
C ASN A 293 26.53 25.45 25.10
N ASN A 294 26.46 26.36 24.13
CA ASN A 294 27.42 26.71 23.10
C ASN A 294 27.35 25.94 21.76
N MET A 295 26.64 26.51 20.79
CA MET A 295 27.21 27.09 19.57
C MET A 295 26.13 27.71 18.67
N PRO A 296 26.46 28.72 17.84
CA PRO A 296 25.52 29.74 17.39
C PRO A 296 24.73 29.37 16.13
N GLU A 297 23.61 30.05 16.00
CA GLU A 297 22.71 30.08 14.83
C GLU A 297 23.42 30.38 13.53
N SER A 298 23.07 29.67 12.47
CA SER A 298 23.28 30.14 11.10
C SER A 298 21.97 30.16 10.32
N THR A 299 21.67 31.33 9.93
CA THR A 299 20.63 31.97 9.18
C THR A 299 20.08 31.24 7.96
N ASP A 300 18.75 31.46 7.78
CA ASP A 300 17.91 31.28 6.60
C ASP A 300 18.58 31.53 5.23
N ILE A 301 18.31 30.64 4.29
CA ILE A 301 18.28 30.99 2.87
C ILE A 301 16.99 30.43 2.24
N LYS A 302 16.20 31.36 1.70
CA LYS A 302 14.96 31.19 1.01
C LYS A 302 15.15 30.53 -0.37
N ASN A 303 14.17 29.67 -0.71
CA ASN A 303 13.95 29.08 -2.02
C ASN A 303 13.76 30.10 -3.15
N ILE A 304 14.43 29.84 -4.26
CA ILE A 304 14.03 30.28 -5.61
C ILE A 304 14.27 29.08 -6.54
N PRO A 305 13.28 28.65 -7.34
CA PRO A 305 13.51 27.61 -8.34
C PRO A 305 14.15 28.20 -9.57
N GLY A 306 15.44 28.00 -9.73
CA GLY A 306 16.21 28.33 -10.92
C GLY A 306 16.62 27.05 -11.65
N ASP A 307 16.58 27.17 -12.95
CA ASP A 307 17.08 26.28 -13.99
C ASP A 307 18.30 25.44 -13.55
N LYS A 308 18.11 24.13 -13.35
CA LYS A 308 19.19 23.18 -13.01
C LYS A 308 19.62 22.43 -14.27
N THR A 309 20.35 23.11 -15.14
CA THR A 309 21.22 22.42 -16.08
C THR A 309 22.61 22.27 -15.43
N GLY A 310 22.89 21.08 -14.93
CA GLY A 310 24.25 20.73 -14.47
C GLY A 310 25.24 20.81 -15.61
N HIS A 311 26.44 21.32 -15.32
CA HIS A 311 27.56 21.40 -16.25
C HIS A 311 28.11 20.01 -16.61
N ASN A 312 27.34 19.18 -17.36
CA ASN A 312 27.82 17.98 -18.07
C ASN A 312 26.70 17.25 -18.84
N GLY A 313 25.65 17.94 -19.31
CA GLY A 313 24.68 17.34 -20.25
C GLY A 313 23.79 16.19 -19.74
N ASN A 314 23.92 15.77 -18.50
CA ASN A 314 23.09 14.74 -17.91
C ASN A 314 21.81 15.34 -17.31
N ILE A 315 20.66 14.80 -17.72
CA ILE A 315 19.35 15.15 -17.19
C ILE A 315 19.24 14.54 -15.81
N GLU A 316 19.21 15.37 -14.75
CA GLU A 316 19.21 14.91 -13.34
C GLU A 316 17.92 14.14 -12.96
N GLU A 317 16.78 14.42 -13.60
CA GLU A 317 15.51 13.77 -13.32
C GLU A 317 14.75 13.41 -14.61
N PRO A 318 15.07 12.30 -15.28
CA PRO A 318 14.43 11.90 -16.54
C PRO A 318 12.96 11.44 -16.36
N TYR A 319 12.54 11.09 -15.16
CA TYR A 319 11.21 10.53 -14.84
C TYR A 319 10.37 11.45 -13.96
N ILE A 320 10.06 12.66 -14.45
CA ILE A 320 9.32 13.67 -13.67
C ILE A 320 7.89 13.24 -13.42
N GLN A 321 7.15 12.79 -14.46
CA GLN A 321 5.80 12.26 -14.35
C GLN A 321 5.37 11.50 -15.59
N TYR A 322 4.45 10.55 -15.41
CA TYR A 322 3.86 9.80 -16.50
C TYR A 322 2.89 10.65 -17.33
N MET A 323 3.26 10.97 -18.56
CA MET A 323 2.48 11.79 -19.50
C MET A 323 1.51 10.94 -20.34
N TYR A 324 0.56 10.24 -19.70
CA TYR A 324 -0.43 9.44 -20.41
C TYR A 324 -1.73 10.17 -20.73
N SER A 325 -1.96 11.32 -20.10
CA SER A 325 -3.12 12.17 -20.36
C SER A 325 -2.80 13.64 -20.13
N TYR A 326 -3.38 14.47 -20.95
CA TYR A 326 -3.23 15.91 -20.87
C TYR A 326 -4.61 16.60 -20.95
N PRO A 327 -4.90 17.63 -20.13
CA PRO A 327 -4.15 18.08 -18.96
C PRO A 327 -4.14 17.02 -17.83
N HIS A 328 -3.18 17.12 -16.89
CA HIS A 328 -3.18 16.25 -15.72
C HIS A 328 -4.40 16.55 -14.82
N LYS A 329 -4.99 15.53 -14.23
CA LYS A 329 -6.21 15.63 -13.40
C LYS A 329 -6.11 16.60 -12.20
N THR A 330 -4.88 16.90 -11.72
CA THR A 330 -4.65 17.92 -10.68
C THR A 330 -4.85 19.36 -11.19
N ALA A 331 -4.92 19.57 -12.50
CA ALA A 331 -5.26 20.87 -13.08
C ALA A 331 -6.78 21.10 -13.19
N TYR A 332 -7.61 20.06 -12.94
CA TYR A 332 -9.06 20.21 -13.01
C TYR A 332 -9.58 21.07 -11.86
N ARG A 333 -10.65 21.82 -12.14
CA ARG A 333 -11.27 22.76 -11.19
C ARG A 333 -12.78 22.59 -11.19
N THR A 334 -13.45 23.24 -10.25
CA THR A 334 -14.91 23.33 -10.21
C THR A 334 -15.42 23.99 -11.48
N LEU A 335 -16.42 23.38 -12.10
CA LEU A 335 -17.17 23.90 -13.24
C LEU A 335 -18.59 24.22 -12.79
N SER A 336 -19.24 25.19 -13.45
CA SER A 336 -20.63 25.55 -13.20
C SER A 336 -21.38 25.72 -14.50
N GLY A 337 -22.64 25.32 -14.52
CA GLY A 337 -23.51 25.49 -15.69
C GLY A 337 -23.15 24.63 -16.90
N ILE A 338 -22.45 23.52 -16.70
CA ILE A 338 -22.09 22.56 -17.75
C ILE A 338 -23.04 21.38 -17.67
N ASN A 339 -23.92 21.28 -18.69
CA ASN A 339 -24.75 20.09 -18.88
C ASN A 339 -24.10 19.16 -19.92
N LEU A 340 -23.95 17.88 -19.58
CA LEU A 340 -23.34 16.88 -20.44
C LEU A 340 -24.10 16.69 -21.74
N ALA A 341 -25.47 16.76 -21.71
CA ALA A 341 -26.30 16.60 -22.89
C ALA A 341 -25.93 17.57 -24.01
N ASP A 342 -25.55 18.82 -23.68
CA ASP A 342 -25.16 19.84 -24.64
C ASP A 342 -23.81 19.55 -25.33
N ARG A 343 -23.06 18.61 -24.84
CA ARG A 343 -21.68 18.27 -25.29
C ARG A 343 -21.58 16.99 -26.10
N LEU A 344 -22.60 16.13 -26.07
CA LEU A 344 -22.51 14.77 -26.65
C LEU A 344 -22.57 14.71 -28.18
N ASN A 345 -22.99 15.77 -28.87
CA ASN A 345 -23.06 15.77 -30.34
C ASN A 345 -21.70 15.54 -31.03
N VAL A 346 -20.60 15.89 -30.36
CA VAL A 346 -19.23 15.68 -30.86
C VAL A 346 -18.89 14.19 -31.01
N LEU A 347 -19.64 13.28 -30.38
CA LEU A 347 -19.43 11.83 -30.45
C LEU A 347 -19.91 11.21 -31.75
N LYS A 348 -20.77 11.90 -32.54
CA LYS A 348 -21.33 11.35 -33.80
C LYS A 348 -20.22 11.12 -34.81
N GLY A 349 -20.16 9.89 -35.36
CA GLY A 349 -19.23 9.56 -36.41
C GLY A 349 -17.76 9.50 -35.96
N GLN A 350 -17.51 9.53 -34.65
CA GLN A 350 -16.16 9.50 -34.06
C GLN A 350 -15.83 8.12 -33.47
N ALA A 351 -14.54 7.87 -33.29
CA ALA A 351 -14.05 6.73 -32.55
C ALA A 351 -14.20 7.00 -31.04
N ASN A 352 -15.25 6.44 -30.41
CA ASN A 352 -15.54 6.63 -29.00
C ASN A 352 -15.15 5.38 -28.21
N SER A 353 -14.69 5.58 -26.99
CA SER A 353 -14.36 4.52 -26.03
C SER A 353 -15.31 4.57 -24.83
N LEU A 354 -15.66 3.42 -24.30
CA LEU A 354 -16.40 3.29 -23.04
C LEU A 354 -15.45 2.77 -21.96
N TYR A 355 -15.42 3.44 -20.81
CA TYR A 355 -14.57 3.06 -19.69
C TYR A 355 -15.39 2.90 -18.40
N PHE A 356 -15.22 1.78 -17.72
CA PHE A 356 -15.80 1.53 -16.41
C PHE A 356 -14.69 1.60 -15.35
N HIS A 357 -14.85 2.50 -14.40
CA HIS A 357 -13.92 2.66 -13.29
C HIS A 357 -14.36 1.84 -12.08
N ILE A 358 -13.60 0.84 -11.71
CA ILE A 358 -13.85 0.00 -10.52
C ILE A 358 -12.77 0.35 -9.48
N PRO A 359 -13.10 1.17 -8.47
CA PRO A 359 -12.10 1.74 -7.56
C PRO A 359 -11.67 0.79 -6.43
N PHE A 360 -12.13 -0.43 -6.42
CA PHE A 360 -11.90 -1.35 -5.31
C PHE A 360 -10.59 -2.12 -5.44
N CYS A 361 -9.82 -2.14 -4.35
CA CYS A 361 -8.62 -2.96 -4.20
C CYS A 361 -8.68 -3.74 -2.89
N GLN A 362 -8.05 -4.91 -2.85
CA GLN A 362 -7.85 -5.63 -1.61
C GLN A 362 -6.96 -4.82 -0.67
N TYR A 363 -5.88 -4.26 -1.21
CA TYR A 363 -4.95 -3.35 -0.54
C TYR A 363 -4.43 -2.30 -1.54
N LYS A 364 -3.89 -1.19 -1.04
CA LYS A 364 -3.30 -0.15 -1.87
C LYS A 364 -1.79 -0.37 -1.98
N CYS A 365 -1.29 -0.55 -3.21
CA CYS A 365 0.15 -0.70 -3.46
C CYS A 365 0.91 0.56 -3.08
N GLY A 366 2.15 0.42 -2.62
CA GLY A 366 2.93 1.52 -2.08
C GLY A 366 3.20 2.68 -3.03
N TYR A 367 3.23 2.44 -4.32
CA TYR A 367 3.45 3.43 -5.38
C TYR A 367 2.15 3.93 -6.02
N CYS A 368 0.99 3.34 -5.69
CA CYS A 368 -0.25 3.58 -6.43
C CYS A 368 -0.80 4.99 -6.24
N ASN A 369 -0.93 5.71 -7.34
CA ASN A 369 -1.51 7.04 -7.42
C ASN A 369 -2.89 7.07 -8.11
N LEU A 370 -3.52 5.91 -8.29
CA LEU A 370 -4.86 5.83 -8.85
C LEU A 370 -5.91 6.11 -7.77
N PHE A 371 -7.07 6.59 -8.22
CA PHE A 371 -8.24 6.69 -7.36
C PHE A 371 -8.72 5.27 -7.04
N SER A 372 -8.47 4.81 -5.82
CA SER A 372 -8.84 3.45 -5.39
C SER A 372 -9.04 3.38 -3.88
N VAL A 373 -9.91 2.48 -3.44
CA VAL A 373 -10.24 2.21 -2.04
C VAL A 373 -9.78 0.80 -1.68
N ALA A 374 -8.93 0.71 -0.68
CA ALA A 374 -8.46 -0.55 -0.13
C ALA A 374 -9.39 -1.10 0.97
N GLY A 375 -9.36 -2.42 1.19
CA GLY A 375 -10.14 -3.09 2.24
C GLY A 375 -11.63 -3.21 1.92
N ALA A 376 -11.98 -3.20 0.65
CA ALA A 376 -13.38 -3.30 0.20
C ALA A 376 -13.88 -4.76 0.07
N GLU A 377 -13.00 -5.75 0.14
CA GLU A 377 -13.35 -7.17 -0.05
C GLU A 377 -14.44 -7.70 0.90
N ASN A 378 -14.55 -7.10 2.09
CA ASN A 378 -15.54 -7.49 3.11
C ASN A 378 -16.81 -6.61 3.09
N LYS A 379 -16.98 -5.77 2.07
CA LYS A 379 -18.10 -4.82 1.94
C LYS A 379 -18.93 -5.11 0.70
N LEU A 380 -19.51 -6.31 0.62
CA LEU A 380 -20.30 -6.74 -0.54
C LEU A 380 -21.41 -5.76 -0.90
N SER A 381 -22.24 -5.35 0.07
CA SER A 381 -23.33 -4.39 -0.16
C SER A 381 -22.86 -3.06 -0.72
N PHE A 382 -21.66 -2.60 -0.31
CA PHE A 382 -21.08 -1.35 -0.83
C PHE A 382 -20.64 -1.46 -2.29
N MET A 383 -20.12 -2.63 -2.70
CA MET A 383 -19.78 -2.88 -4.10
C MET A 383 -21.03 -3.00 -4.98
N GLU A 384 -22.07 -3.66 -4.47
CA GLU A 384 -23.35 -3.77 -5.16
C GLU A 384 -24.01 -2.39 -5.34
N GLU A 385 -24.10 -1.61 -4.27
CA GLU A 385 -24.66 -0.24 -4.30
C GLU A 385 -23.89 0.67 -5.25
N TYR A 386 -22.55 0.53 -5.30
CA TYR A 386 -21.70 1.24 -6.24
C TYR A 386 -22.06 0.89 -7.71
N VAL A 387 -22.20 -0.38 -8.04
CA VAL A 387 -22.51 -0.81 -9.41
C VAL A 387 -23.94 -0.45 -9.79
N TYR A 388 -24.91 -0.49 -8.89
CA TYR A 388 -26.25 0.05 -9.11
C TYR A 388 -26.21 1.57 -9.36
N THR A 389 -25.33 2.29 -8.71
CA THR A 389 -25.14 3.73 -9.00
C THR A 389 -24.51 3.94 -10.37
N MET A 390 -23.57 3.08 -10.78
CA MET A 390 -23.05 3.10 -12.16
C MET A 390 -24.16 2.84 -13.18
N GLU A 391 -25.12 1.97 -12.89
CA GLU A 391 -26.28 1.75 -13.76
C GLU A 391 -27.13 3.01 -13.87
N ARG A 392 -27.45 3.70 -12.75
CA ARG A 392 -28.17 4.98 -12.79
C ARG A 392 -27.43 6.05 -13.61
N GLN A 393 -26.11 6.14 -13.47
CA GLN A 393 -25.29 7.04 -14.28
C GLN A 393 -25.35 6.68 -15.76
N ALA A 394 -25.24 5.39 -16.09
CA ALA A 394 -25.29 4.88 -17.46
C ALA A 394 -26.66 5.15 -18.10
N GLU A 395 -27.76 4.94 -17.37
CA GLU A 395 -29.12 5.20 -17.82
C GLU A 395 -29.33 6.68 -18.18
N GLN A 396 -28.91 7.60 -17.32
CA GLN A 396 -29.03 9.03 -17.56
C GLN A 396 -28.22 9.47 -18.78
N ILE A 397 -26.97 9.00 -18.92
CA ILE A 397 -26.13 9.34 -20.08
C ILE A 397 -26.72 8.74 -21.35
N ALA A 398 -27.17 7.49 -21.32
CA ALA A 398 -27.80 6.84 -22.47
C ALA A 398 -29.08 7.58 -22.94
N GLY A 399 -29.87 8.08 -21.97
CA GLY A 399 -31.10 8.85 -22.26
C GLY A 399 -30.88 10.15 -23.01
N VAL A 400 -29.63 10.68 -23.01
CA VAL A 400 -29.27 11.92 -23.73
C VAL A 400 -28.23 11.70 -24.82
N LEU A 401 -27.81 10.45 -25.06
CA LEU A 401 -26.90 10.14 -26.17
C LEU A 401 -27.55 10.41 -27.51
N PRO A 402 -26.90 11.17 -28.39
CA PRO A 402 -27.40 11.40 -29.74
C PRO A 402 -27.51 10.10 -30.55
N GLU A 403 -28.53 10.00 -31.37
CA GLU A 403 -28.70 8.87 -32.30
C GLU A 403 -27.47 8.71 -33.20
N GLY A 404 -27.04 7.46 -33.45
CA GLY A 404 -25.88 7.12 -34.27
C GLY A 404 -24.53 7.19 -33.55
N VAL A 405 -24.49 7.45 -32.25
CA VAL A 405 -23.26 7.30 -31.46
C VAL A 405 -22.96 5.81 -31.26
N SER A 406 -21.72 5.41 -31.54
CA SER A 406 -21.22 4.05 -31.35
C SER A 406 -19.90 4.04 -30.58
N PHE A 407 -19.56 2.89 -30.00
CA PHE A 407 -18.32 2.70 -29.26
C PHE A 407 -17.44 1.67 -29.98
N ASN A 408 -16.17 1.99 -30.13
CA ASN A 408 -15.18 1.16 -30.84
C ASN A 408 -14.34 0.32 -29.88
N SER A 409 -14.40 0.60 -28.58
CA SER A 409 -13.70 -0.16 -27.54
C SER A 409 -14.37 -0.01 -26.18
N MET A 410 -14.16 -0.99 -25.32
CA MET A 410 -14.58 -0.96 -23.94
C MET A 410 -13.40 -1.36 -23.03
N SER A 411 -13.29 -0.71 -21.87
CA SER A 411 -12.26 -1.05 -20.89
C SER A 411 -12.79 -0.98 -19.45
N LEU A 412 -12.36 -1.92 -18.61
CA LEU A 412 -12.60 -1.94 -17.18
C LEU A 412 -11.26 -1.84 -16.45
N GLY A 413 -11.12 -0.81 -15.62
CA GLY A 413 -9.85 -0.56 -14.92
C GLY A 413 -10.04 0.24 -13.63
N GLY A 414 -8.96 0.80 -13.12
CA GLY A 414 -8.94 1.69 -11.96
C GLY A 414 -8.26 1.09 -10.74
N GLY A 415 -8.97 0.37 -9.89
CA GLY A 415 -8.44 -0.43 -8.79
C GLY A 415 -8.12 -1.85 -9.27
N THR A 416 -8.98 -2.79 -8.94
CA THR A 416 -8.89 -4.19 -9.40
C THR A 416 -10.29 -4.67 -9.76
N PRO A 417 -10.72 -4.57 -11.02
CA PRO A 417 -12.08 -4.96 -11.45
C PRO A 417 -12.49 -6.37 -11.04
N LEU A 418 -11.56 -7.33 -11.09
CA LEU A 418 -11.81 -8.72 -10.71
C LEU A 418 -11.94 -8.92 -9.18
N LEU A 419 -11.85 -7.88 -8.36
CA LEU A 419 -12.20 -7.95 -6.94
C LEU A 419 -13.73 -8.02 -6.75
N LEU A 420 -14.50 -7.49 -7.70
CA LEU A 420 -15.95 -7.57 -7.63
C LEU A 420 -16.43 -9.04 -7.52
N PRO A 421 -17.47 -9.32 -6.72
CA PRO A 421 -18.16 -10.58 -6.77
C PRO A 421 -18.64 -10.91 -8.18
N LEU A 422 -18.66 -12.19 -8.55
CA LEU A 422 -18.93 -12.60 -9.93
C LEU A 422 -20.25 -12.05 -10.49
N HIS A 423 -21.31 -12.06 -9.68
CA HIS A 423 -22.62 -11.52 -10.10
C HIS A 423 -22.59 -10.01 -10.30
N VAL A 424 -21.84 -9.28 -9.46
CA VAL A 424 -21.69 -7.82 -9.57
C VAL A 424 -20.84 -7.47 -10.81
N LEU A 425 -19.77 -8.23 -11.07
CA LEU A 425 -18.98 -8.07 -12.28
C LEU A 425 -19.80 -8.34 -13.55
N ARG A 426 -20.63 -9.39 -13.58
CA ARG A 426 -21.59 -9.65 -14.67
C ARG A 426 -22.54 -8.47 -14.89
N HIS A 427 -23.01 -7.83 -13.83
CA HIS A 427 -23.90 -6.67 -13.94
C HIS A 427 -23.24 -5.51 -14.69
N VAL A 428 -21.93 -5.26 -14.53
CA VAL A 428 -21.20 -4.23 -15.29
C VAL A 428 -21.27 -4.50 -16.80
N PHE A 429 -21.15 -5.78 -17.23
CA PHE A 429 -21.30 -6.15 -18.64
C PHE A 429 -22.74 -5.95 -19.14
N VAL A 430 -23.74 -6.28 -18.32
CA VAL A 430 -25.17 -6.03 -18.65
C VAL A 430 -25.43 -4.51 -18.82
N ILE A 431 -24.86 -3.66 -17.96
CA ILE A 431 -24.97 -2.19 -18.09
C ILE A 431 -24.42 -1.72 -19.45
N ALA A 432 -23.26 -2.22 -19.86
CA ALA A 432 -22.63 -1.83 -21.11
C ALA A 432 -23.48 -2.24 -22.33
N GLU A 433 -24.02 -3.44 -22.33
CA GLU A 433 -24.91 -3.93 -23.38
C GLU A 433 -26.22 -3.16 -23.45
N LYS A 434 -26.89 -3.02 -22.30
CA LYS A 434 -28.23 -2.41 -22.18
C LYS A 434 -28.24 -0.93 -22.56
N TYR A 435 -27.28 -0.16 -22.03
CA TYR A 435 -27.32 1.30 -22.15
C TYR A 435 -26.44 1.86 -23.27
N PHE A 436 -25.38 1.15 -23.67
CA PHE A 436 -24.44 1.63 -24.69
C PHE A 436 -24.40 0.75 -25.95
N SER A 437 -25.29 -0.24 -26.03
CA SER A 437 -25.42 -1.14 -27.17
C SER A 437 -24.12 -1.85 -27.52
N ILE A 438 -23.28 -2.17 -26.51
CA ILE A 438 -22.04 -2.89 -26.69
C ILE A 438 -22.37 -4.30 -27.16
N LYS A 439 -21.83 -4.69 -28.33
CA LYS A 439 -21.94 -6.03 -28.88
C LYS A 439 -20.60 -6.76 -28.64
N TYR A 440 -20.58 -7.65 -27.68
CA TYR A 440 -19.37 -8.43 -27.34
C TYR A 440 -18.92 -9.28 -28.52
N GLY A 441 -17.63 -9.29 -28.80
CA GLY A 441 -17.03 -9.95 -29.97
C GLY A 441 -16.93 -9.08 -31.22
N THR A 442 -17.56 -7.88 -31.26
CA THR A 442 -17.43 -6.96 -32.40
C THR A 442 -16.46 -5.80 -32.14
N ILE A 443 -16.17 -5.51 -30.86
CA ILE A 443 -15.20 -4.51 -30.45
C ILE A 443 -14.22 -5.09 -29.43
N PRO A 444 -13.01 -4.54 -29.32
CA PRO A 444 -12.08 -4.94 -28.28
C PRO A 444 -12.60 -4.57 -26.88
N VAL A 445 -12.53 -5.53 -25.97
CA VAL A 445 -12.84 -5.36 -24.53
C VAL A 445 -11.62 -5.70 -23.71
N ASN A 446 -11.17 -4.73 -22.91
CA ASN A 446 -9.98 -4.82 -22.08
C ASN A 446 -10.34 -4.83 -20.60
N ILE A 447 -9.66 -5.64 -19.79
CA ILE A 447 -9.87 -5.68 -18.36
C ILE A 447 -8.54 -5.78 -17.60
N GLU A 448 -8.47 -5.07 -16.47
CA GLU A 448 -7.33 -5.10 -15.55
C GLU A 448 -7.58 -6.09 -14.40
N THR A 449 -6.52 -6.78 -13.98
CA THR A 449 -6.56 -7.68 -12.83
C THR A 449 -5.24 -7.66 -12.05
N SER A 450 -5.22 -8.39 -10.94
CA SER A 450 -4.01 -8.66 -10.16
C SER A 450 -3.91 -10.15 -9.84
N PRO A 451 -2.72 -10.67 -9.50
CA PRO A 451 -2.54 -12.09 -9.24
C PRO A 451 -3.51 -12.70 -8.23
N ASN A 452 -3.84 -11.97 -7.15
CA ASN A 452 -4.71 -12.48 -6.10
C ASN A 452 -6.18 -12.61 -6.52
N GLN A 453 -6.67 -11.76 -7.43
CA GLN A 453 -8.06 -11.71 -7.86
C GLN A 453 -8.33 -12.49 -9.16
N THR A 454 -7.32 -13.17 -9.70
CA THR A 454 -7.46 -13.98 -10.91
C THR A 454 -7.87 -15.40 -10.54
N ASP A 455 -9.08 -15.80 -10.84
CA ASP A 455 -9.62 -17.14 -10.62
C ASP A 455 -10.40 -17.65 -11.86
N LYS A 456 -10.61 -18.97 -11.90
CA LYS A 456 -11.20 -19.65 -13.05
C LYS A 456 -12.62 -19.15 -13.36
N ALA A 457 -13.48 -18.97 -12.34
CA ALA A 457 -14.88 -18.59 -12.55
C ALA A 457 -15.02 -17.20 -13.18
N ARG A 458 -14.19 -16.25 -12.74
CA ARG A 458 -14.15 -14.90 -13.33
C ARG A 458 -13.57 -14.94 -14.76
N LEU A 459 -12.50 -15.69 -14.98
CA LEU A 459 -11.90 -15.81 -16.32
C LEU A 459 -12.87 -16.46 -17.32
N ASP A 460 -13.61 -17.49 -16.93
CA ASP A 460 -14.61 -18.13 -17.77
C ASP A 460 -15.72 -17.13 -18.16
N MET A 461 -16.24 -16.38 -17.19
CA MET A 461 -17.22 -15.33 -17.45
C MET A 461 -16.68 -14.25 -18.41
N LEU A 462 -15.43 -13.84 -18.28
CA LEU A 462 -14.81 -12.89 -19.20
C LEU A 462 -14.66 -13.47 -20.61
N LYS A 463 -14.37 -14.77 -20.72
CA LYS A 463 -14.30 -15.47 -22.00
C LYS A 463 -15.67 -15.58 -22.68
N GLU A 464 -16.72 -15.89 -21.90
CA GLU A 464 -18.12 -15.89 -22.35
C GLU A 464 -18.53 -14.52 -22.96
N ASN A 465 -18.03 -13.43 -22.38
CA ASN A 465 -18.28 -12.06 -22.84
C ASN A 465 -17.25 -11.58 -23.89
N ASN A 466 -16.52 -12.49 -24.54
CA ASN A 466 -15.56 -12.15 -25.58
C ASN A 466 -14.54 -11.07 -25.21
N VAL A 467 -14.08 -11.05 -23.96
CA VAL A 467 -12.98 -10.17 -23.56
C VAL A 467 -11.75 -10.49 -24.40
N THR A 468 -11.18 -9.46 -25.01
CA THR A 468 -10.08 -9.63 -25.97
C THR A 468 -8.71 -9.46 -25.33
N ARG A 469 -8.61 -8.68 -24.23
CA ARG A 469 -7.33 -8.38 -23.58
C ARG A 469 -7.46 -8.40 -22.07
N ILE A 470 -6.54 -9.13 -21.42
CA ILE A 470 -6.36 -9.10 -19.98
C ILE A 470 -5.00 -8.47 -19.67
N SER A 471 -5.01 -7.45 -18.79
CA SER A 471 -3.81 -6.81 -18.25
C SER A 471 -3.63 -7.23 -16.79
N ILE A 472 -2.49 -7.86 -16.47
CA ILE A 472 -2.20 -8.31 -15.11
C ILE A 472 -1.01 -7.55 -14.53
N GLY A 473 -1.24 -6.85 -13.42
CA GLY A 473 -0.19 -6.15 -12.68
C GLY A 473 0.65 -7.11 -11.84
N VAL A 474 1.69 -7.70 -12.41
CA VAL A 474 2.64 -8.57 -11.68
C VAL A 474 3.70 -7.75 -10.98
N GLN A 475 4.23 -6.73 -11.65
CA GLN A 475 5.24 -5.76 -11.23
C GLN A 475 6.66 -6.35 -11.09
N SER A 476 6.82 -7.50 -10.45
CA SER A 476 8.07 -8.26 -10.31
C SER A 476 7.78 -9.73 -9.96
N PHE A 477 8.72 -10.63 -10.26
CA PHE A 477 8.75 -12.01 -9.76
C PHE A 477 9.78 -12.18 -8.64
N ASN A 478 10.37 -11.10 -8.14
CA ASN A 478 11.27 -11.11 -7.00
C ASN A 478 10.51 -10.73 -5.72
N LYS A 479 10.55 -11.61 -4.72
CA LYS A 479 9.83 -11.42 -3.45
C LYS A 479 10.26 -10.16 -2.69
N ILE A 480 11.55 -9.79 -2.75
CA ILE A 480 12.07 -8.59 -2.09
C ILE A 480 11.54 -7.34 -2.80
N GLU A 481 11.59 -7.30 -4.15
CA GLU A 481 11.09 -6.19 -4.94
C GLU A 481 9.58 -5.98 -4.74
N LEU A 482 8.79 -7.07 -4.67
CA LEU A 482 7.36 -6.99 -4.37
C LEU A 482 7.08 -6.39 -2.99
N ARG A 483 7.89 -6.77 -1.98
CA ARG A 483 7.79 -6.16 -0.64
C ARG A 483 8.15 -4.67 -0.66
N THR A 484 9.23 -4.29 -1.35
CA THR A 484 9.63 -2.89 -1.51
C THR A 484 8.50 -2.06 -2.17
N LEU A 485 7.78 -2.63 -3.13
CA LEU A 485 6.62 -2.01 -3.76
C LEU A 485 5.35 -2.03 -2.89
N HIS A 486 5.39 -2.59 -1.70
CA HIS A 486 4.21 -2.83 -0.86
C HIS A 486 3.12 -3.60 -1.63
N ARG A 487 3.53 -4.71 -2.26
CA ARG A 487 2.70 -5.57 -3.11
C ARG A 487 2.56 -6.95 -2.47
N PHE A 488 1.33 -7.40 -2.23
CA PHE A 488 1.02 -8.52 -1.32
C PHE A 488 0.63 -9.82 -2.03
N HIS A 489 1.14 -10.07 -3.22
CA HIS A 489 1.09 -11.40 -3.83
C HIS A 489 2.48 -12.03 -3.85
N SER A 490 2.55 -13.35 -3.86
CA SER A 490 3.81 -14.06 -4.04
C SER A 490 4.12 -14.29 -5.54
N PRO A 491 5.40 -14.50 -5.91
CA PRO A 491 5.77 -14.90 -7.28
C PRO A 491 5.02 -16.14 -7.76
N GLU A 492 4.80 -17.14 -6.89
CA GLU A 492 4.10 -18.38 -7.21
C GLU A 492 2.62 -18.11 -7.53
N ARG A 493 2.00 -17.17 -6.80
CA ARG A 493 0.62 -16.74 -7.08
C ARG A 493 0.50 -16.03 -8.42
N ALA A 494 1.50 -15.23 -8.79
CA ALA A 494 1.56 -14.58 -10.11
C ALA A 494 1.70 -15.63 -11.23
N VAL A 495 2.56 -16.63 -11.07
CA VAL A 495 2.71 -17.76 -12.01
C VAL A 495 1.37 -18.46 -12.19
N LYS A 496 0.71 -18.87 -11.09
CA LYS A 496 -0.57 -19.58 -11.15
C LYS A 496 -1.68 -18.75 -11.82
N ALA A 497 -1.72 -17.46 -11.60
CA ALA A 497 -2.67 -16.55 -12.26
C ALA A 497 -2.42 -16.48 -13.77
N LEU A 498 -1.17 -16.42 -14.19
CA LEU A 498 -0.77 -16.39 -15.61
C LEU A 498 -1.07 -17.71 -16.30
N GLU A 499 -0.87 -18.86 -15.65
CA GLU A 499 -1.26 -20.18 -16.13
C GLU A 499 -2.77 -20.21 -16.42
N LEU A 500 -3.60 -19.82 -15.45
CA LEU A 500 -5.05 -19.77 -15.61
C LEU A 500 -5.50 -18.88 -16.78
N ILE A 501 -4.87 -17.70 -16.95
CA ILE A 501 -5.19 -16.80 -18.06
C ILE A 501 -4.85 -17.46 -19.40
N ARG A 502 -3.70 -18.14 -19.49
CA ARG A 502 -3.29 -18.84 -20.72
C ARG A 502 -4.18 -20.05 -21.03
N GLU A 503 -4.52 -20.85 -20.04
CA GLU A 503 -5.45 -21.98 -20.18
C GLU A 503 -6.83 -21.52 -20.67
N THR A 504 -7.31 -20.36 -20.22
CA THR A 504 -8.58 -19.78 -20.69
C THR A 504 -8.51 -19.30 -22.14
N GLY A 505 -7.33 -18.92 -22.63
CA GLY A 505 -7.07 -18.64 -24.06
C GLY A 505 -7.62 -17.29 -24.52
N PHE A 506 -7.29 -16.20 -23.82
CA PHE A 506 -7.58 -14.84 -24.28
C PHE A 506 -6.68 -14.44 -25.44
N PRO A 507 -7.19 -13.64 -26.42
CA PRO A 507 -6.40 -13.20 -27.56
C PRO A 507 -5.15 -12.41 -27.19
N CYS A 508 -5.21 -11.59 -26.13
CA CYS A 508 -4.10 -10.77 -25.69
C CYS A 508 -3.92 -10.86 -24.16
N LEU A 509 -2.73 -11.29 -23.75
CA LEU A 509 -2.23 -11.14 -22.39
C LEU A 509 -1.23 -9.99 -22.34
N ASN A 510 -1.47 -9.00 -21.48
CA ASN A 510 -0.48 -8.01 -21.11
C ASN A 510 0.01 -8.26 -19.69
N ILE A 511 1.33 -8.19 -19.49
CA ILE A 511 1.97 -8.29 -18.17
C ILE A 511 2.67 -6.97 -17.87
N ASP A 512 2.31 -6.38 -16.69
CA ASP A 512 2.95 -5.16 -16.21
C ASP A 512 4.13 -5.50 -15.30
N ILE A 513 5.29 -4.90 -15.59
CA ILE A 513 6.53 -5.00 -14.80
C ILE A 513 7.00 -3.59 -14.44
N ILE A 514 7.56 -3.45 -13.24
CA ILE A 514 8.16 -2.19 -12.77
C ILE A 514 9.69 -2.33 -12.72
N TYR A 515 10.40 -1.34 -13.25
CA TYR A 515 11.84 -1.18 -13.08
C TYR A 515 12.17 0.07 -12.27
N GLY A 516 13.42 0.17 -11.79
CA GLY A 516 13.84 1.27 -10.92
C GLY A 516 13.39 1.10 -9.46
N ILE A 517 13.07 -0.13 -9.05
CA ILE A 517 12.72 -0.45 -7.66
C ILE A 517 14.00 -0.35 -6.80
N PRO A 518 13.97 0.28 -5.60
CA PRO A 518 15.12 0.31 -4.71
C PRO A 518 15.70 -1.08 -4.46
N GLY A 519 17.01 -1.24 -4.68
CA GLY A 519 17.70 -2.52 -4.57
C GLY A 519 17.51 -3.50 -5.74
N GLN A 520 16.74 -3.13 -6.77
CA GLN A 520 16.66 -3.89 -8.00
C GLN A 520 17.97 -3.80 -8.79
N THR A 521 18.40 -4.91 -9.35
CA THR A 521 19.57 -4.99 -10.23
C THR A 521 19.14 -5.46 -11.62
N GLU A 522 20.00 -5.26 -12.63
CA GLU A 522 19.77 -5.81 -13.99
C GLU A 522 19.46 -7.32 -13.94
N ASN A 523 20.21 -8.08 -13.13
CA ASN A 523 20.00 -9.51 -13.00
C ASN A 523 18.60 -9.86 -12.44
N THR A 524 18.12 -9.16 -11.43
CA THR A 524 16.79 -9.43 -10.85
C THR A 524 15.66 -8.99 -11.78
N LEU A 525 15.83 -7.87 -12.49
CA LEU A 525 14.91 -7.42 -13.53
C LEU A 525 14.84 -8.41 -14.70
N LEU A 526 15.99 -8.85 -15.24
CA LEU A 526 16.05 -9.84 -16.32
C LEU A 526 15.44 -11.18 -15.90
N LYS A 527 15.62 -11.64 -14.66
CA LYS A 527 14.94 -12.83 -14.15
C LYS A 527 13.42 -12.66 -14.17
N SER A 528 12.92 -11.50 -13.77
CA SER A 528 11.48 -11.20 -13.83
C SER A 528 10.96 -11.14 -15.26
N LEU A 529 11.67 -10.52 -16.17
CA LEU A 529 11.30 -10.49 -17.60
C LEU A 529 11.33 -11.89 -18.23
N LYS A 530 12.38 -12.68 -17.97
CA LYS A 530 12.48 -14.06 -18.43
C LYS A 530 11.30 -14.90 -17.95
N GLN A 531 10.93 -14.77 -16.66
CA GLN A 531 9.79 -15.47 -16.10
C GLN A 531 8.47 -15.06 -16.78
N ALA A 532 8.28 -13.76 -17.04
CA ALA A 532 7.12 -13.27 -17.78
C ALA A 532 7.04 -13.84 -19.20
N LEU A 533 8.17 -13.91 -19.91
CA LEU A 533 8.23 -14.42 -21.29
C LEU A 533 7.92 -15.92 -21.42
N LEU A 534 7.99 -16.71 -20.34
CA LEU A 534 7.54 -18.12 -20.36
C LEU A 534 6.05 -18.23 -20.72
N PHE A 535 5.26 -17.20 -20.41
CA PHE A 535 3.84 -17.11 -20.74
C PHE A 535 3.58 -16.50 -22.12
N LYS A 536 4.60 -16.15 -22.88
CA LYS A 536 4.52 -15.59 -24.25
C LYS A 536 3.49 -14.46 -24.35
N PRO A 537 3.54 -13.41 -23.48
CA PRO A 537 2.58 -12.33 -23.53
C PRO A 537 2.62 -11.62 -24.89
N GLU A 538 1.46 -11.25 -25.41
CA GLU A 538 1.32 -10.45 -26.62
C GLU A 538 1.80 -9.02 -26.41
N GLU A 539 1.62 -8.53 -25.18
CA GLU A 539 2.07 -7.20 -24.76
C GLU A 539 2.80 -7.26 -23.43
N MET A 540 3.75 -6.35 -23.26
CA MET A 540 4.42 -6.07 -22.01
C MET A 540 4.38 -4.56 -21.75
N PHE A 541 3.90 -4.15 -20.58
CA PHE A 541 4.12 -2.79 -20.09
C PHE A 541 5.21 -2.79 -19.02
N VAL A 542 6.26 -2.05 -19.28
CA VAL A 542 7.42 -1.95 -18.38
C VAL A 542 7.55 -0.50 -17.92
N TYR A 543 7.19 -0.25 -16.66
CA TYR A 543 7.08 1.09 -16.09
C TYR A 543 8.28 1.43 -15.22
N PRO A 544 8.80 2.67 -15.27
CA PRO A 544 9.66 3.16 -14.21
C PRO A 544 8.86 3.28 -12.90
N LEU A 545 9.49 3.06 -11.77
CA LEU A 545 8.85 3.32 -10.49
C LEU A 545 8.62 4.82 -10.32
N TYR A 546 7.36 5.24 -10.26
CA TYR A 546 6.99 6.61 -9.90
C TYR A 546 6.63 6.68 -8.42
N VAL A 547 7.32 7.56 -7.71
CA VAL A 547 7.01 7.81 -6.30
C VAL A 547 6.47 9.23 -6.16
N LYS A 548 5.20 9.36 -5.79
CA LYS A 548 4.53 10.65 -5.54
C LYS A 548 4.40 10.88 -4.04
N SER A 549 4.52 12.12 -3.58
CA SER A 549 4.46 12.50 -2.16
C SER A 549 3.23 11.96 -1.42
N GLY A 550 2.08 11.92 -2.07
CA GLY A 550 0.84 11.39 -1.49
C GLY A 550 0.70 9.86 -1.50
N THR A 551 1.66 9.12 -2.07
CA THR A 551 1.67 7.65 -2.05
C THR A 551 2.36 7.12 -0.80
N TYR A 552 2.13 5.86 -0.45
CA TYR A 552 2.79 5.20 0.68
C TYR A 552 4.32 5.28 0.60
N LEU A 553 4.93 5.01 -0.56
CA LEU A 553 6.38 5.13 -0.74
C LEU A 553 6.85 6.58 -0.64
N GLY A 554 6.08 7.53 -1.20
CA GLY A 554 6.43 8.96 -1.17
C GLY A 554 6.40 9.55 0.24
N GLN A 555 5.40 9.18 1.05
CA GLN A 555 5.30 9.60 2.46
C GLN A 555 6.48 9.10 3.30
N ARG A 556 7.16 8.04 2.87
CA ARG A 556 8.35 7.47 3.51
C ARG A 556 9.66 7.95 2.92
N GLY A 557 9.62 8.87 1.98
CA GLY A 557 10.82 9.39 1.33
C GLY A 557 11.59 8.35 0.49
N ILE A 558 10.94 7.21 0.16
CA ILE A 558 11.55 6.19 -0.69
C ILE A 558 11.69 6.76 -2.09
N LYS A 559 12.90 6.70 -2.64
CA LYS A 559 13.21 7.17 -3.99
C LYS A 559 13.39 5.97 -4.93
N PRO A 560 13.08 6.12 -6.23
CA PRO A 560 13.48 5.14 -7.23
C PRO A 560 14.98 4.86 -7.21
N SER A 561 15.38 3.70 -7.76
CA SER A 561 16.81 3.38 -7.92
C SER A 561 17.52 4.48 -8.74
N PRO A 562 18.75 4.89 -8.37
CA PRO A 562 19.55 5.79 -9.19
C PRO A 562 19.87 5.20 -10.58
N ASP A 563 19.91 3.86 -10.70
CA ASP A 563 20.21 3.13 -11.94
C ASP A 563 18.96 2.92 -12.83
N THR A 564 17.91 3.74 -12.64
CA THR A 564 16.63 3.54 -13.35
C THR A 564 16.78 3.62 -14.87
N MET A 565 17.68 4.46 -15.40
CA MET A 565 17.92 4.57 -16.84
C MET A 565 18.64 3.34 -17.40
N GLU A 566 19.61 2.82 -16.69
CA GLU A 566 20.34 1.60 -17.05
C GLU A 566 19.38 0.40 -17.04
N LEU A 567 18.54 0.29 -16.02
CA LEU A 567 17.50 -0.74 -15.93
C LEU A 567 16.47 -0.63 -17.06
N TYR A 568 16.10 0.59 -17.50
CA TYR A 568 15.26 0.79 -18.66
C TYR A 568 15.93 0.24 -19.94
N LYS A 569 17.19 0.63 -20.21
CA LYS A 569 17.94 0.16 -21.37
C LYS A 569 18.04 -1.37 -21.38
N CYS A 570 18.39 -1.96 -20.23
CA CYS A 570 18.46 -3.41 -20.05
C CYS A 570 17.13 -4.09 -20.37
N ALA A 571 16.00 -3.60 -19.86
CA ALA A 571 14.67 -4.16 -20.14
C ALA A 571 14.29 -4.01 -21.62
N ARG A 572 14.51 -2.83 -22.21
CA ARG A 572 14.23 -2.54 -23.62
C ARG A 572 15.00 -3.48 -24.53
N ASP A 573 16.32 -3.56 -24.38
CA ASP A 573 17.19 -4.35 -25.25
C ASP A 573 16.87 -5.85 -25.12
N PHE A 574 16.54 -6.31 -23.90
CA PHE A 574 16.10 -7.67 -23.68
C PHE A 574 14.78 -7.97 -24.41
N LEU A 575 13.78 -7.11 -24.36
CA LEU A 575 12.49 -7.32 -25.02
C LEU A 575 12.63 -7.24 -26.54
N LEU A 576 13.38 -6.28 -27.08
CA LEU A 576 13.66 -6.18 -28.52
C LEU A 576 14.37 -7.43 -29.04
N SER A 577 15.36 -7.96 -28.32
CA SER A 577 16.06 -9.20 -28.71
C SER A 577 15.18 -10.45 -28.63
N ASN A 578 14.06 -10.40 -27.89
CA ASN A 578 13.07 -11.47 -27.78
C ASN A 578 11.85 -11.30 -28.72
N GLY A 579 11.96 -10.45 -29.74
CA GLY A 579 10.97 -10.31 -30.80
C GLY A 579 9.81 -9.35 -30.50
N TYR A 580 9.95 -8.48 -29.52
CA TYR A 580 9.02 -7.39 -29.27
C TYR A 580 9.41 -6.16 -30.08
N ILE A 581 8.42 -5.33 -30.36
CA ILE A 581 8.57 -3.99 -30.95
C ILE A 581 8.16 -2.97 -29.90
N GLN A 582 8.97 -1.95 -29.71
CA GLN A 582 8.66 -0.84 -28.82
C GLN A 582 7.70 0.15 -29.48
N GLN A 583 6.53 0.39 -28.88
CA GLN A 583 5.54 1.36 -29.35
C GLN A 583 5.55 2.67 -28.54
N SER A 584 6.05 2.63 -27.33
CA SER A 584 6.32 3.80 -26.49
C SER A 584 7.41 3.44 -25.48
N MET A 585 7.87 4.38 -24.71
CA MET A 585 8.83 4.11 -23.63
C MET A 585 8.44 2.87 -22.78
N ARG A 586 7.15 2.61 -22.62
CA ARG A 586 6.63 1.57 -21.70
C ARG A 586 6.00 0.38 -22.39
N ARG A 587 5.42 0.55 -23.58
CA ARG A 587 4.66 -0.49 -24.28
C ARG A 587 5.51 -1.23 -25.28
N PHE A 588 5.59 -2.54 -25.11
CA PHE A 588 6.26 -3.49 -26.02
C PHE A 588 5.24 -4.49 -26.51
N VAL A 589 5.15 -4.68 -27.82
CA VAL A 589 4.20 -5.59 -28.48
C VAL A 589 4.97 -6.68 -29.24
N LEU A 590 4.56 -7.92 -29.09
CA LEU A 590 5.18 -9.02 -29.79
C LEU A 590 4.97 -8.85 -31.30
N LYS A 591 6.06 -8.87 -32.11
CA LYS A 591 6.05 -8.54 -33.55
C LYS A 591 4.98 -9.29 -34.35
N LYS A 592 4.78 -10.58 -34.05
CA LYS A 592 3.78 -11.41 -34.73
C LYS A 592 2.32 -11.07 -34.34
N TYR A 593 2.11 -10.32 -33.28
CA TYR A 593 0.81 -9.92 -32.76
C TYR A 593 0.42 -8.48 -33.14
N MET A 594 1.28 -7.78 -33.88
CA MET A 594 0.96 -6.42 -34.34
C MET A 594 -0.43 -6.40 -34.94
N PRO A 595 -1.40 -5.74 -34.30
CA PRO A 595 -2.72 -5.58 -34.91
C PRO A 595 -2.59 -4.85 -36.23
N PRO A 596 -3.38 -5.19 -37.25
CA PRO A 596 -3.40 -4.44 -38.49
C PRO A 596 -3.75 -2.99 -38.13
N GLN A 597 -2.80 -2.10 -38.37
CA GLN A 597 -2.86 -0.64 -38.12
C GLN A 597 -4.05 -0.22 -37.26
N GLU A 598 -3.91 -0.32 -35.95
CA GLU A 598 -4.79 0.47 -35.06
C GLU A 598 -4.63 1.92 -35.55
N ASN A 599 -5.70 2.48 -36.08
CA ASN A 599 -5.75 3.91 -36.35
C ASN A 599 -5.43 4.58 -35.01
N ASN A 600 -4.23 5.14 -34.87
CA ASN A 600 -3.73 5.79 -33.65
C ASN A 600 -4.70 6.88 -33.12
N ALA A 601 -5.63 7.32 -33.95
CA ALA A 601 -6.71 8.26 -33.60
C ALA A 601 -7.62 7.79 -32.46
N SER A 602 -7.86 6.48 -32.31
CA SER A 602 -8.76 5.96 -31.26
C SER A 602 -8.12 5.90 -29.86
N LEU A 603 -6.79 5.82 -29.78
CA LEU A 603 -6.05 5.68 -28.53
C LEU A 603 -5.42 6.99 -28.04
N CYS A 604 -5.26 7.99 -28.91
CA CYS A 604 -4.46 9.18 -28.66
C CYS A 604 -5.12 10.45 -29.20
N GLY A 605 -4.81 11.58 -28.57
CA GLY A 605 -5.06 12.91 -29.05
C GLY A 605 -6.53 13.35 -29.05
N LEU A 606 -7.28 13.09 -30.08
CA LEU A 606 -8.67 13.55 -30.24
C LEU A 606 -9.75 12.52 -29.84
N GLY A 607 -9.39 11.31 -29.45
CA GLY A 607 -10.35 10.28 -29.07
C GLY A 607 -11.25 10.67 -27.89
N ASN A 608 -12.55 10.40 -28.03
CA ASN A 608 -13.51 10.61 -26.96
C ASN A 608 -13.60 9.37 -26.06
N THR A 609 -13.90 9.61 -24.78
CA THR A 609 -14.14 8.56 -23.81
C THR A 609 -15.28 8.95 -22.90
N ILE A 610 -16.30 8.12 -22.82
CA ILE A 610 -17.31 8.18 -21.76
C ILE A 610 -16.83 7.25 -20.64
N SER A 611 -16.73 7.82 -19.44
CA SER A 611 -16.35 7.06 -18.24
C SER A 611 -17.53 6.93 -17.28
N ILE A 612 -17.81 5.72 -16.86
CA ILE A 612 -18.82 5.37 -15.86
C ILE A 612 -18.10 5.00 -14.57
N GLY A 613 -18.54 5.56 -13.46
CA GLY A 613 -17.99 5.29 -12.13
C GLY A 613 -17.10 6.41 -11.58
N CYS A 614 -16.99 6.45 -10.25
CA CYS A 614 -16.23 7.42 -9.49
C CYS A 614 -14.73 7.25 -9.72
N GLY A 615 -14.02 8.32 -10.08
CA GLY A 615 -12.58 8.32 -10.37
C GLY A 615 -12.22 8.11 -11.84
N GLY A 616 -13.16 7.65 -12.66
CA GLY A 616 -12.98 7.56 -14.11
C GLY A 616 -12.96 8.95 -14.77
N ARG A 617 -12.19 9.09 -15.85
CA ARG A 617 -12.10 10.35 -16.60
C ARG A 617 -12.80 10.26 -17.94
N SER A 618 -13.69 11.22 -18.19
CA SER A 618 -14.34 11.40 -19.49
C SER A 618 -13.61 12.46 -20.30
N TYR A 619 -13.53 12.24 -21.60
CA TYR A 619 -12.99 13.13 -22.60
C TYR A 619 -14.02 13.27 -23.71
N ILE A 620 -14.68 14.41 -23.81
CA ILE A 620 -15.76 14.67 -24.77
C ILE A 620 -15.46 15.99 -25.50
N GLY A 621 -14.86 15.88 -26.68
CA GLY A 621 -14.30 17.04 -27.37
C GLY A 621 -13.29 17.76 -26.47
N ASN A 622 -13.50 19.04 -26.27
CA ASN A 622 -12.66 19.88 -25.40
C ASN A 622 -13.03 19.82 -23.91
N LEU A 623 -14.11 19.13 -23.54
CA LEU A 623 -14.49 18.98 -22.13
C LEU A 623 -13.86 17.71 -21.53
N HIS A 624 -13.02 17.89 -20.52
CA HIS A 624 -12.45 16.79 -19.73
C HIS A 624 -12.97 16.87 -18.29
N PHE A 625 -13.50 15.77 -17.76
CA PHE A 625 -14.05 15.78 -16.40
C PHE A 625 -13.89 14.45 -15.68
N CYS A 626 -13.86 14.52 -14.37
CA CYS A 626 -13.90 13.38 -13.45
C CYS A 626 -14.30 13.88 -12.05
N THR A 627 -14.49 12.95 -11.11
CA THR A 627 -14.59 13.33 -9.69
C THR A 627 -13.27 13.96 -9.22
N PRO A 628 -13.29 14.84 -8.19
CA PRO A 628 -12.08 15.43 -7.65
C PRO A 628 -11.02 14.39 -7.29
N TYR A 629 -9.78 14.66 -7.69
CA TYR A 629 -8.69 13.72 -7.48
C TYR A 629 -8.21 13.73 -6.05
N THR A 630 -8.05 12.53 -5.47
CA THR A 630 -7.46 12.32 -4.14
C THR A 630 -6.69 11.00 -4.08
N LEU A 631 -5.72 10.91 -3.18
CA LEU A 631 -4.88 9.73 -2.94
C LEU A 631 -5.20 9.03 -1.61
N GLY A 632 -5.69 9.76 -0.62
CA GLY A 632 -5.99 9.21 0.70
C GLY A 632 -7.17 8.23 0.69
N ASN A 633 -7.05 7.08 1.36
CA ASN A 633 -8.11 6.07 1.39
C ASN A 633 -9.44 6.62 1.97
N ALA A 634 -9.36 7.38 3.07
CA ALA A 634 -10.53 8.00 3.70
C ALA A 634 -11.25 8.99 2.76
N GLU A 635 -10.49 9.83 2.06
CA GLU A 635 -11.06 10.81 1.14
C GLU A 635 -11.62 10.12 -0.12
N CYS A 636 -10.98 9.04 -0.61
CA CYS A 636 -11.55 8.21 -1.68
C CYS A 636 -12.89 7.60 -1.25
N ILE A 637 -13.01 7.09 -0.03
CA ILE A 637 -14.28 6.56 0.52
C ILE A 637 -15.34 7.66 0.58
N LYS A 638 -14.98 8.86 1.02
CA LYS A 638 -15.88 10.01 1.05
C LYS A 638 -16.38 10.37 -0.35
N GLN A 639 -15.50 10.41 -1.35
CA GLN A 639 -15.88 10.64 -2.74
C GLN A 639 -16.79 9.54 -3.29
N LEU A 640 -16.53 8.26 -2.94
CA LEU A 640 -17.43 7.17 -3.32
C LEU A 640 -18.82 7.31 -2.70
N ASN A 641 -18.90 7.66 -1.41
CA ASN A 641 -20.18 7.87 -0.73
C ASN A 641 -20.95 9.05 -1.35
N ASN A 642 -20.25 10.12 -1.76
CA ASN A 642 -20.86 11.23 -2.47
C ASN A 642 -21.40 10.78 -3.85
N TYR A 643 -20.63 9.97 -4.58
CA TYR A 643 -21.03 9.41 -5.87
C TYR A 643 -22.27 8.51 -5.75
N ILE A 644 -22.33 7.64 -4.73
CA ILE A 644 -23.48 6.76 -4.47
C ILE A 644 -24.75 7.57 -4.20
N LYS A 645 -24.64 8.69 -3.50
CA LYS A 645 -25.76 9.60 -3.18
C LYS A 645 -26.10 10.56 -4.30
N GLN A 646 -25.31 10.63 -5.37
CA GLN A 646 -25.54 11.56 -6.48
C GLN A 646 -26.79 11.14 -7.26
N GLU A 647 -27.68 12.11 -7.51
CA GLU A 647 -28.92 11.91 -8.26
C GLU A 647 -28.81 12.36 -9.71
N ASP A 648 -28.11 13.44 -9.97
CA ASP A 648 -27.88 13.99 -11.31
C ASP A 648 -26.45 13.77 -11.79
N PHE A 649 -26.27 12.99 -12.86
CA PHE A 649 -24.99 12.70 -13.50
C PHE A 649 -24.75 13.50 -14.78
N LEU A 650 -25.72 14.34 -15.20
CA LEU A 650 -25.59 15.16 -16.38
C LEU A 650 -24.99 16.53 -16.06
N GLU A 651 -25.12 17.03 -14.83
CA GLU A 651 -24.43 18.22 -14.37
C GLU A 651 -22.95 17.95 -14.07
N ILE A 652 -22.06 18.58 -14.86
CA ILE A 652 -20.61 18.40 -14.71
C ILE A 652 -20.03 19.48 -13.79
N LYS A 653 -19.62 19.07 -12.58
CA LYS A 653 -19.18 19.98 -11.51
C LYS A 653 -17.67 20.14 -11.39
N HIS A 654 -16.87 19.25 -11.99
CA HIS A 654 -15.40 19.26 -11.84
C HIS A 654 -14.72 18.78 -13.11
N GLY A 655 -13.83 19.60 -13.67
CA GLY A 655 -13.18 19.26 -14.92
C GLY A 655 -12.25 20.36 -15.44
N PHE A 656 -11.99 20.29 -16.74
CA PHE A 656 -11.17 21.24 -17.49
C PHE A 656 -11.76 21.41 -18.90
N ILE A 657 -11.91 22.64 -19.35
CA ILE A 657 -12.29 22.96 -20.74
C ILE A 657 -11.04 23.39 -21.46
N LEU A 658 -10.63 22.64 -22.49
CA LEU A 658 -9.44 22.92 -23.26
C LEU A 658 -9.68 24.13 -24.18
N SER A 659 -8.71 25.03 -24.22
CA SER A 659 -8.54 25.98 -25.31
C SER A 659 -7.96 25.30 -26.55
N GLU A 660 -7.95 25.97 -27.69
CA GLU A 660 -7.31 25.42 -28.90
C GLU A 660 -5.82 25.10 -28.68
N ASP A 661 -5.08 25.95 -27.94
CA ASP A 661 -3.66 25.67 -27.59
C ASP A 661 -3.54 24.39 -26.73
N GLU A 662 -4.46 24.18 -25.78
CA GLU A 662 -4.47 22.96 -24.97
C GLU A 662 -4.86 21.71 -25.77
N GLU A 663 -5.72 21.83 -26.77
CA GLU A 663 -6.04 20.74 -27.69
C GLU A 663 -4.83 20.39 -28.57
N LYS A 664 -4.09 21.39 -29.08
CA LYS A 664 -2.83 21.19 -29.80
C LYS A 664 -1.80 20.46 -28.94
N ARG A 665 -1.64 20.86 -27.68
CA ARG A 665 -0.71 20.22 -26.71
C ARG A 665 -1.13 18.78 -26.43
N ARG A 666 -2.41 18.54 -26.18
CA ARG A 666 -2.94 17.20 -25.99
C ARG A 666 -2.65 16.30 -27.19
N TYR A 667 -2.95 16.78 -28.39
CA TYR A 667 -2.69 16.05 -29.63
C TYR A 667 -1.21 15.74 -29.76
N ALA A 668 -0.36 16.75 -29.66
CA ALA A 668 1.08 16.60 -29.87
C ALA A 668 1.72 15.64 -28.87
N VAL A 669 1.47 15.79 -27.56
CA VAL A 669 2.06 14.92 -26.55
C VAL A 669 1.61 13.46 -26.68
N LYS A 670 0.35 13.25 -27.04
CA LYS A 670 -0.18 11.88 -27.18
C LYS A 670 0.32 11.16 -28.43
N HIS A 671 0.70 11.89 -29.47
CA HIS A 671 1.24 11.29 -30.69
C HIS A 671 2.76 11.16 -30.62
N ILE A 672 3.50 12.18 -30.20
CA ILE A 672 4.96 12.16 -30.22
C ILE A 672 5.55 11.12 -29.27
N LEU A 673 4.86 10.84 -28.13
CA LEU A 673 5.31 9.86 -27.14
C LEU A 673 4.88 8.41 -27.49
N PHE A 674 4.15 8.22 -28.58
CA PHE A 674 3.58 6.93 -28.93
C PHE A 674 3.67 6.64 -30.44
N GLY A 675 3.97 5.40 -30.80
CA GLY A 675 3.96 4.91 -32.17
C GLY A 675 4.97 5.62 -33.08
N LYS A 676 4.50 6.05 -34.26
CA LYS A 676 5.33 6.71 -35.28
C LYS A 676 5.57 8.19 -35.02
N GLY A 677 4.88 8.78 -34.04
CA GLY A 677 4.97 10.19 -33.75
C GLY A 677 3.79 11.02 -34.32
N ILE A 678 3.97 12.34 -34.43
CA ILE A 678 2.97 13.25 -34.97
C ILE A 678 2.94 13.14 -36.49
N LEU A 679 1.80 12.77 -37.08
CA LEU A 679 1.56 12.84 -38.51
C LEU A 679 1.30 14.29 -38.91
N LYS A 680 2.20 14.87 -39.70
CA LYS A 680 2.22 16.31 -40.04
C LYS A 680 0.96 16.75 -40.82
N GLU A 681 0.48 15.91 -41.71
CA GLU A 681 -0.72 16.17 -42.50
C GLU A 681 -1.97 16.24 -41.59
N ASP A 682 -2.14 15.26 -40.68
CA ASP A 682 -3.28 15.24 -39.75
C ASP A 682 -3.25 16.42 -38.79
N TYR A 683 -2.08 16.78 -38.27
CA TYR A 683 -1.92 17.94 -37.41
C TYR A 683 -2.33 19.22 -38.15
N THR A 684 -1.82 19.42 -39.36
CA THR A 684 -2.12 20.62 -40.15
C THR A 684 -3.59 20.67 -40.52
N LYS A 685 -4.20 19.54 -40.88
CA LYS A 685 -5.62 19.44 -41.18
C LYS A 685 -6.51 19.81 -39.97
N HIS A 686 -6.13 19.43 -38.77
CA HIS A 686 -6.92 19.73 -37.58
C HIS A 686 -6.77 21.16 -37.07
N PHE A 687 -5.54 21.69 -37.09
CA PHE A 687 -5.18 22.91 -36.40
C PHE A 687 -4.80 24.06 -37.33
N ASN A 688 -4.81 23.83 -38.63
CA ASN A 688 -4.38 24.79 -39.66
C ASN A 688 -3.03 25.45 -39.35
N SER A 689 -2.14 24.74 -38.68
CA SER A 689 -0.78 25.13 -38.26
C SER A 689 0.16 23.94 -38.33
N ARG A 690 1.45 24.16 -38.13
CA ARG A 690 2.47 23.11 -38.11
C ARG A 690 2.97 22.87 -36.71
N ALA A 691 3.08 21.59 -36.27
CA ALA A 691 3.47 21.24 -34.91
C ALA A 691 4.86 21.78 -34.51
N GLU A 692 5.82 21.81 -35.44
CA GLU A 692 7.16 22.35 -35.21
C GLU A 692 7.20 23.89 -35.15
N GLU A 693 6.09 24.57 -35.48
CA GLU A 693 5.91 26.00 -35.36
C GLU A 693 5.18 26.33 -34.03
N ASP A 694 4.13 25.59 -33.73
CA ASP A 694 3.39 25.70 -32.46
C ASP A 694 4.29 25.31 -31.26
N PHE A 695 5.22 24.36 -31.45
CA PHE A 695 6.12 23.82 -30.41
C PHE A 695 7.60 23.95 -30.85
N PRO A 696 8.20 25.15 -30.84
CA PRO A 696 9.58 25.38 -31.31
C PRO A 696 10.65 24.52 -30.62
N PHE A 697 10.39 24.06 -29.37
CA PHE A 697 11.29 23.17 -28.66
C PHE A 697 11.50 21.82 -29.36
N ILE A 698 10.61 21.39 -30.25
CA ILE A 698 10.82 20.18 -31.07
C ILE A 698 12.05 20.34 -31.97
N LYS A 699 12.29 21.52 -32.53
CA LYS A 699 13.48 21.82 -33.34
C LYS A 699 14.78 21.78 -32.50
N GLU A 700 14.69 22.20 -31.23
CA GLU A 700 15.83 22.08 -30.31
C GLU A 700 16.09 20.61 -29.93
N TRP A 701 15.05 19.81 -29.79
CA TRP A 701 15.22 18.37 -29.58
C TRP A 701 15.88 17.67 -30.77
N CYS A 702 15.58 18.10 -32.02
CA CYS A 702 16.28 17.59 -33.19
C CYS A 702 17.78 17.90 -33.15
N LYS A 703 18.17 19.10 -32.75
CA LYS A 703 19.61 19.49 -32.60
C LYS A 703 20.30 18.64 -31.51
N LYS A 704 19.56 18.26 -30.45
CA LYS A 704 20.08 17.42 -29.38
C LYS A 704 20.00 15.91 -29.66
N GLY A 705 19.47 15.50 -30.81
CA GLY A 705 19.33 14.08 -31.18
C GLY A 705 18.14 13.36 -30.52
N TYR A 706 17.19 14.07 -29.87
CA TYR A 706 16.05 13.47 -29.20
C TYR A 706 14.83 13.29 -30.11
N SER A 707 14.73 14.04 -31.18
CA SER A 707 13.65 13.93 -32.16
C SER A 707 14.16 14.05 -33.59
N CYS A 708 13.30 13.63 -34.53
CA CYS A 708 13.53 13.75 -35.96
C CYS A 708 12.28 14.33 -36.65
N ILE A 709 12.47 15.39 -37.44
CA ILE A 709 11.42 15.96 -38.29
C ILE A 709 11.57 15.35 -39.68
N GLY A 710 10.88 14.24 -39.92
CA GLY A 710 10.84 13.57 -41.23
C GLY A 710 9.85 14.24 -42.21
N ASN A 711 9.68 13.62 -43.38
CA ASN A 711 8.73 14.11 -44.40
C ASN A 711 7.28 13.99 -43.92
N GLU A 712 6.89 12.84 -43.39
CA GLU A 712 5.53 12.54 -42.94
C GLU A 712 5.32 12.77 -41.44
N PHE A 713 6.29 12.34 -40.61
CA PHE A 713 6.19 12.29 -39.16
C PHE A 713 7.23 13.17 -38.47
N ILE A 714 6.84 13.65 -37.28
CA ILE A 714 7.75 14.15 -36.26
C ILE A 714 7.81 13.05 -35.18
N SER A 715 8.97 12.42 -35.03
CA SER A 715 9.15 11.25 -34.15
C SER A 715 10.22 11.51 -33.10
N LEU A 716 10.15 10.79 -31.98
CA LEU A 716 11.28 10.67 -31.08
C LEU A 716 12.30 9.67 -31.63
N THR A 717 13.58 9.93 -31.39
CA THR A 717 14.65 8.95 -31.56
C THR A 717 14.58 7.90 -30.45
N GLU A 718 15.46 6.92 -30.49
CA GLU A 718 15.61 5.95 -29.40
C GLU A 718 15.95 6.65 -28.06
N GLU A 719 16.89 7.60 -28.11
CA GLU A 719 17.25 8.41 -26.93
C GLU A 719 16.11 9.30 -26.47
N GLY A 720 15.39 9.92 -27.40
CA GLY A 720 14.20 10.72 -27.08
C GLY A 720 13.08 9.87 -26.47
N THR A 721 12.91 8.65 -26.95
CA THR A 721 11.93 7.69 -26.39
C THR A 721 12.28 7.32 -24.95
N ALA A 722 13.56 7.12 -24.64
CA ALA A 722 14.03 6.89 -23.26
C ALA A 722 13.74 8.07 -22.33
N LEU A 723 13.64 9.28 -22.86
CA LEU A 723 13.37 10.52 -22.15
C LEU A 723 11.92 11.00 -22.28
N SER A 724 10.99 10.14 -22.68
CA SER A 724 9.58 10.50 -22.96
C SER A 724 8.91 11.32 -21.86
N ASP A 725 9.17 11.02 -20.59
CA ASP A 725 8.56 11.76 -19.48
C ASP A 725 9.13 13.17 -19.33
N TYR A 726 10.44 13.32 -19.49
CA TYR A 726 11.09 14.61 -19.49
C TYR A 726 10.62 15.46 -20.68
N LEU A 727 10.66 14.92 -21.88
CA LEU A 727 10.24 15.63 -23.08
C LEU A 727 8.73 15.93 -23.08
N GLY A 728 7.92 15.00 -22.60
CA GLY A 728 6.47 15.18 -22.49
C GLY A 728 6.09 16.37 -21.60
N ALA A 729 6.88 16.67 -20.56
CA ALA A 729 6.63 17.79 -19.66
C ALA A 729 6.71 19.17 -20.34
N PHE A 730 7.42 19.29 -21.46
CA PHE A 730 7.50 20.55 -22.24
C PHE A 730 6.14 20.95 -22.87
N PHE A 731 5.24 19.98 -23.06
CA PHE A 731 3.89 20.28 -23.55
C PHE A 731 2.95 20.83 -22.46
N ILE A 732 3.37 20.85 -21.20
CA ILE A 732 2.55 21.40 -20.12
C ILE A 732 2.56 22.95 -20.27
N SER A 733 1.38 23.55 -20.47
CA SER A 733 1.25 25.00 -20.54
C SER A 733 1.50 25.65 -19.18
N GLY A 734 1.78 26.96 -19.18
CA GLY A 734 1.93 27.73 -17.94
C GLY A 734 0.67 27.69 -17.07
N GLU A 735 -0.52 27.74 -17.69
CA GLU A 735 -1.81 27.66 -16.99
C GLU A 735 -2.00 26.31 -16.31
N VAL A 736 -1.79 25.21 -17.05
CA VAL A 736 -1.91 23.85 -16.51
C VAL A 736 -0.89 23.62 -15.40
N LYS A 737 0.33 24.10 -15.58
CA LYS A 737 1.39 24.00 -14.58
C LYS A 737 1.02 24.73 -13.29
N SER A 738 0.57 25.96 -13.37
CA SER A 738 0.12 26.74 -12.20
C SER A 738 -0.98 26.02 -11.43
N LYS A 739 -2.00 25.53 -12.14
CA LYS A 739 -3.10 24.77 -11.52
C LYS A 739 -2.64 23.47 -10.86
N MET A 740 -1.64 22.79 -11.43
CA MET A 740 -1.06 21.58 -10.83
C MET A 740 -0.28 21.90 -9.56
N GLU A 741 0.47 23.01 -9.55
CA GLU A 741 1.26 23.48 -8.38
C GLU A 741 0.33 23.91 -7.24
N GLU A 742 -0.73 24.67 -7.52
CA GLU A 742 -1.78 25.03 -6.55
C GLU A 742 -2.39 23.78 -5.89
N TRP A 743 -2.70 22.76 -6.68
CA TRP A 743 -3.23 21.52 -6.15
C TRP A 743 -2.23 20.84 -5.20
N GLY A 744 -0.94 20.82 -5.55
CA GLY A 744 0.13 20.24 -4.73
C GLY A 744 0.36 20.97 -3.41
N GLN A 745 0.06 22.27 -3.33
CA GLN A 745 0.16 23.05 -2.09
C GLN A 745 -1.02 22.78 -1.13
N CYS A 746 -2.17 22.36 -1.65
CA CYS A 746 -3.38 22.10 -0.87
C CYS A 746 -3.51 20.65 -0.41
N HIS A 747 -2.72 19.74 -0.91
CA HIS A 747 -2.81 18.29 -0.71
C HIS A 747 -1.45 17.66 -0.45
#